data_64a2863673ad7cf1ae25d45ada70fda2
#
_entry.id   64a2863673ad7cf1ae25d45ada70fda2
#
_cell.length_a   1.000
_cell.length_b   1.000
_cell.length_c   1.000
_cell.angle_alpha   90.00
_cell.angle_beta   90.00
_cell.angle_gamma   90.00
#
_symmetry.space_group_name_H-M   'P 1'
#
loop_
_entity.id
_entity.type
_entity.pdbx_description
1 polymer ?
#
loop_
_entity_poly.entity_id
_entity_poly.type
_entity_poly.pdbx_seq_one_letter_code
_entity_poly.pdbx_strand_id
1 'polypeptide(L)'
;SNMWVIGKNKAQDAKAIMVNGPQFGWTVPAYTYGIGLHGAGYDVTGNTPFAYPGLVFGHNGTISWGSTAGGGDPVDIFAEKLSAEKPGYYQHNGEWVKMLSRKETIAVKDGQPETFTVWRTLHGNVIKTDTATQTAYAKARAWDGKEVASLLAWTHQMKAKNWPEWTQQAAKQALTINWYYADVNGNIGYVHTGAYPDRQPGHDPRLPVPGTGKWDWKGLLSFDLNPKVYNPQSGYIANWNNSPQKDYPASDVWAFLWGGADRVTEIDTILDKQPRFTADQAWDVIRQTSRRDLNLRLFLPALKDATANLAENDPRRQLVDKLASWDGENLVNDDGKTYQQPGSAILRAWLTSMLKRTVVAAVPAPFGCWYSASGYETTQDGPTGSLNISVGAKILYEALQGDKSPIPQAVDLFGGKPQQEVILAALDDAWQTLSKRYGNDVTGWKTPAMALTFRANNFFGVPQAAAKEARHQAEYQNRGTENDMIVFSPTSGNRPVLAWDVVAPGQSGFIAPDGKADKHYDDQLKMYESFGRKSLWLTPQDVDEHQESQEVLQVQLDQTEVKIVRDEYGMPHIYADDTYRLFYGYGYVVAQDRLFQMEMARRSTQGTVSEVLGKAFVSFDKDIRQNYWPDSIRAQIASLSAEDKSILQGYADGMNAWIDKVNASPDKLLPQQFSTFGFKPKHWEPFDVAMIFVGTMANRFSDSTSEIDNLALLTALKDKYGKQQGMAVFNQLKWLVNPSAPTTIAARESAYPLKFDLQNTQTA
;
A
#
# COMPACT_ATOMS: atom_id res chain seq x y z
N SER A 1 -3.60 -3.59 2.12
CA SER A 1 -4.62 -2.80 2.85
C SER A 1 -5.98 -3.45 2.72
N ASN A 2 -6.76 -3.43 3.79
CA ASN A 2 -8.14 -3.91 3.75
C ASN A 2 -9.09 -2.90 4.39
N MET A 3 -10.36 -3.04 4.05
CA MET A 3 -11.41 -2.29 4.69
C MET A 3 -12.78 -2.88 4.40
N TRP A 4 -13.75 -2.50 5.21
CA TRP A 4 -15.16 -2.80 4.99
C TRP A 4 -16.02 -1.65 5.47
N VAL A 5 -17.07 -1.39 4.68
CA VAL A 5 -18.05 -0.34 4.93
C VAL A 5 -19.42 -0.99 4.95
N ILE A 6 -20.16 -0.80 6.03
CA ILE A 6 -21.47 -1.41 6.26
C ILE A 6 -22.52 -0.32 6.21
N GLY A 7 -23.48 -0.43 5.29
CA GLY A 7 -24.54 0.54 5.09
C GLY A 7 -25.76 0.29 5.97
N LYS A 8 -26.75 1.20 5.85
CA LYS A 8 -27.96 1.21 6.68
C LYS A 8 -28.76 -0.09 6.66
N ASN A 9 -28.69 -0.85 5.56
CA ASN A 9 -29.43 -2.11 5.44
C ASN A 9 -28.76 -3.29 6.16
N LYS A 10 -27.53 -3.15 6.59
CA LYS A 10 -26.72 -4.20 7.22
C LYS A 10 -26.15 -3.81 8.58
N ALA A 11 -26.11 -2.53 8.91
CA ALA A 11 -25.72 -2.07 10.24
C ALA A 11 -26.87 -2.29 11.23
N GLN A 12 -26.54 -2.80 12.44
CA GLN A 12 -27.55 -3.11 13.44
C GLN A 12 -27.78 -1.96 14.44
N ASP A 13 -26.68 -1.38 14.96
CA ASP A 13 -26.71 -0.35 16.00
C ASP A 13 -26.29 1.02 15.48
N ALA A 14 -26.30 1.21 14.18
CA ALA A 14 -25.93 2.43 13.50
C ALA A 14 -26.57 2.49 12.12
N LYS A 15 -26.47 3.66 11.46
CA LYS A 15 -26.85 3.80 10.04
C LYS A 15 -25.72 3.40 9.11
N ALA A 16 -24.47 3.68 9.45
CA ALA A 16 -23.31 3.23 8.69
C ALA A 16 -22.11 3.00 9.61
N ILE A 17 -21.26 2.04 9.22
CA ILE A 17 -20.02 1.71 9.92
C ILE A 17 -18.92 1.59 8.88
N MET A 18 -17.82 2.34 9.05
CA MET A 18 -16.63 2.23 8.22
C MET A 18 -15.45 1.75 9.06
N VAL A 19 -14.78 0.68 8.63
CA VAL A 19 -13.55 0.18 9.25
C VAL A 19 -12.43 0.23 8.22
N ASN A 20 -11.40 1.00 8.52
CA ASN A 20 -10.19 1.11 7.70
C ASN A 20 -9.05 0.30 8.29
N GLY A 21 -8.25 -0.32 7.42
CA GLY A 21 -7.06 -1.07 7.79
C GLY A 21 -5.94 -0.92 6.76
N PRO A 22 -5.33 0.27 6.63
CA PRO A 22 -4.23 0.48 5.70
C PRO A 22 -2.99 -0.30 6.15
N GLN A 23 -2.43 -1.10 5.25
CA GLN A 23 -1.28 -1.97 5.53
C GLN A 23 -0.04 -1.42 4.83
N PHE A 24 0.65 -0.50 5.49
CA PHE A 24 1.85 0.16 4.96
C PHE A 24 3.16 -0.47 5.47
N GLY A 25 3.09 -1.50 6.29
CA GLY A 25 4.21 -1.97 7.10
C GLY A 25 4.21 -1.31 8.48
N TRP A 26 4.98 -1.88 9.40
CA TRP A 26 5.04 -1.45 10.79
C TRP A 26 6.36 -0.77 11.07
N THR A 27 6.29 0.47 11.57
CA THR A 27 7.49 1.30 11.80
C THR A 27 7.42 2.05 13.12
N VAL A 28 8.57 2.47 13.59
CA VAL A 28 8.77 3.43 14.69
C VAL A 28 9.47 4.65 14.10
N PRO A 29 8.95 5.85 14.26
CA PRO A 29 7.57 6.19 14.64
C PRO A 29 6.52 5.58 13.72
N ALA A 30 5.25 5.67 14.12
CA ALA A 30 4.13 5.16 13.33
C ALA A 30 4.13 5.70 11.90
N TYR A 31 3.61 4.92 10.97
CA TYR A 31 3.46 5.32 9.57
C TYR A 31 2.46 6.47 9.41
N THR A 32 1.41 6.46 10.21
CA THR A 32 0.36 7.48 10.20
C THR A 32 0.49 8.44 11.39
N TYR A 33 -0.10 9.60 11.22
CA TYR A 33 -0.12 10.69 12.19
C TYR A 33 -1.55 11.13 12.45
N GLY A 34 -1.96 11.16 13.71
CA GLY A 34 -3.28 11.62 14.12
C GLY A 34 -3.34 13.14 14.22
N ILE A 35 -4.43 13.73 13.73
CA ILE A 35 -4.63 15.19 13.72
C ILE A 35 -6.11 15.55 13.67
N GLY A 36 -6.49 16.61 14.39
CA GLY A 36 -7.76 17.29 14.24
C GLY A 36 -7.55 18.71 13.69
N LEU A 37 -8.35 19.11 12.70
CA LEU A 37 -8.27 20.43 12.07
C LEU A 37 -9.63 21.11 12.15
N HIS A 38 -9.68 22.30 12.77
CA HIS A 38 -10.91 23.02 13.07
C HIS A 38 -10.78 24.50 12.71
N GLY A 39 -11.53 24.94 11.71
CA GLY A 39 -11.53 26.30 11.19
C GLY A 39 -11.32 26.37 9.69
N ALA A 40 -11.47 27.52 9.11
CA ALA A 40 -11.32 27.77 7.66
C ALA A 40 -12.16 26.85 6.76
N GLY A 41 -13.31 26.38 7.28
CA GLY A 41 -14.19 25.42 6.58
C GLY A 41 -13.85 23.96 6.83
N TYR A 42 -12.80 23.67 7.57
CA TYR A 42 -12.45 22.32 8.04
C TYR A 42 -13.00 22.06 9.43
N ASP A 43 -13.49 20.85 9.67
CA ASP A 43 -13.86 20.34 10.97
C ASP A 43 -13.72 18.82 10.92
N VAL A 44 -12.49 18.35 11.09
CA VAL A 44 -12.09 16.97 10.77
C VAL A 44 -11.21 16.38 11.85
N THR A 45 -11.27 15.05 11.97
CA THR A 45 -10.40 14.26 12.82
C THR A 45 -10.07 12.94 12.13
N GLY A 46 -8.88 12.43 12.37
CA GLY A 46 -8.43 11.17 11.78
C GLY A 46 -6.91 11.07 11.77
N ASN A 47 -6.39 10.28 10.83
CA ASN A 47 -4.96 10.12 10.68
C ASN A 47 -4.56 10.02 9.19
N THR A 48 -3.27 10.18 8.94
CA THR A 48 -2.77 10.24 7.56
C THR A 48 -1.31 9.79 7.51
N PRO A 49 -0.89 9.10 6.44
CA PRO A 49 0.52 8.72 6.26
C PRO A 49 1.42 9.96 6.25
N PHE A 50 2.58 9.87 6.88
CA PHE A 50 3.62 10.91 6.87
C PHE A 50 3.08 12.33 7.11
N ALA A 51 2.02 12.45 7.89
CA ALA A 51 1.41 13.74 8.23
C ALA A 51 1.10 14.59 6.99
N TYR A 52 0.52 14.01 5.95
CA TYR A 52 0.10 14.78 4.77
C TYR A 52 -0.84 15.92 5.16
N PRO A 53 -0.83 17.03 4.42
CA PRO A 53 -1.80 18.11 4.64
C PRO A 53 -3.24 17.76 4.22
N GLY A 54 -3.52 16.50 3.91
CA GLY A 54 -4.85 15.95 3.65
C GLY A 54 -5.00 14.63 4.39
N LEU A 55 -6.07 14.48 5.17
CA LEU A 55 -6.34 13.25 5.90
C LEU A 55 -6.80 12.15 4.96
N VAL A 56 -6.06 11.04 4.96
CA VAL A 56 -6.38 9.86 4.14
C VAL A 56 -7.46 9.01 4.81
N PHE A 57 -7.54 9.05 6.16
CA PHE A 57 -8.52 8.32 6.96
C PHE A 57 -9.14 9.27 7.98
N GLY A 58 -10.46 9.40 7.97
CA GLY A 58 -11.11 10.27 8.93
C GLY A 58 -12.57 10.58 8.63
N HIS A 59 -13.10 11.57 9.35
CA HIS A 59 -14.46 12.06 9.16
C HIS A 59 -14.56 13.54 9.51
N ASN A 60 -15.64 14.16 9.06
CA ASN A 60 -15.96 15.56 9.34
C ASN A 60 -17.32 15.74 10.03
N GLY A 61 -17.81 14.70 10.70
CA GLY A 61 -19.12 14.71 11.37
C GLY A 61 -20.31 14.41 10.45
N THR A 62 -20.16 14.54 9.14
CA THR A 62 -21.21 14.30 8.13
C THR A 62 -20.88 13.14 7.22
N ILE A 63 -19.64 13.07 6.74
CA ILE A 63 -19.12 11.97 5.94
C ILE A 63 -17.83 11.41 6.55
N SER A 64 -17.54 10.16 6.21
CA SER A 64 -16.25 9.53 6.46
C SER A 64 -15.63 9.04 5.16
N TRP A 65 -14.31 8.87 5.19
CA TRP A 65 -13.55 8.38 4.05
C TRP A 65 -12.39 7.50 4.48
N GLY A 66 -11.90 6.72 3.54
CA GLY A 66 -10.75 5.86 3.69
C GLY A 66 -10.25 5.41 2.34
N SER A 67 -9.20 4.60 2.34
CA SER A 67 -8.59 4.15 1.10
C SER A 67 -7.87 2.82 1.24
N THR A 68 -7.69 2.16 0.08
CA THR A 68 -6.76 1.04 -0.09
C THR A 68 -6.00 1.24 -1.41
N ALA A 69 -4.89 0.53 -1.60
CA ALA A 69 -4.16 0.55 -2.87
C ALA A 69 -5.05 -0.01 -4.00
N GLY A 70 -5.11 0.71 -5.13
CA GLY A 70 -6.04 0.40 -6.20
C GLY A 70 -5.61 -0.72 -7.14
N GLY A 71 -4.32 -0.82 -7.42
CA GLY A 71 -3.78 -1.89 -8.27
C GLY A 71 -4.13 -1.80 -9.76
N GLY A 72 -4.58 -0.64 -10.23
CA GLY A 72 -4.77 -0.39 -11.65
C GLY A 72 -3.44 -0.13 -12.37
N ASP A 73 -3.49 0.14 -13.67
CA ASP A 73 -2.30 0.27 -14.51
C ASP A 73 -2.20 1.65 -15.19
N PRO A 74 -1.67 2.68 -14.49
CA PRO A 74 -1.51 4.02 -15.05
C PRO A 74 -0.16 4.25 -15.72
N VAL A 75 0.71 3.24 -15.83
CA VAL A 75 2.11 3.38 -16.26
C VAL A 75 2.38 2.51 -17.47
N ASP A 76 3.07 3.06 -18.47
CA ASP A 76 3.61 2.29 -19.59
C ASP A 76 5.08 2.62 -19.83
N ILE A 77 5.81 1.66 -20.35
CA ILE A 77 7.20 1.84 -20.78
C ILE A 77 7.26 1.99 -22.29
N PHE A 78 7.88 3.09 -22.73
CA PHE A 78 8.17 3.34 -24.14
C PHE A 78 9.65 3.08 -24.41
N ALA A 79 9.92 2.19 -25.37
CA ALA A 79 11.28 1.92 -25.83
C ALA A 79 11.66 2.96 -26.89
N GLU A 80 12.42 3.95 -26.46
CA GLU A 80 12.87 5.05 -27.32
C GLU A 80 14.05 4.63 -28.17
N LYS A 81 14.00 4.90 -29.47
CA LYS A 81 15.09 4.66 -30.39
C LYS A 81 16.08 5.80 -30.33
N LEU A 82 17.30 5.55 -29.86
CA LEU A 82 18.34 6.56 -29.75
C LEU A 82 19.14 6.72 -31.06
N SER A 83 19.67 7.90 -31.29
CA SER A 83 20.57 8.17 -32.39
C SER A 83 22.02 7.83 -32.02
N ALA A 84 22.66 7.02 -32.84
CA ALA A 84 24.09 6.73 -32.67
C ALA A 84 24.96 7.96 -33.09
N GLU A 85 24.48 8.79 -34.01
CA GLU A 85 25.20 9.94 -34.54
C GLU A 85 24.99 11.21 -33.73
N LYS A 86 23.80 11.35 -33.10
CA LYS A 86 23.42 12.53 -32.29
C LYS A 86 23.14 12.09 -30.84
N PRO A 87 24.15 12.06 -29.96
CA PRO A 87 23.93 11.73 -28.56
C PRO A 87 22.88 12.64 -27.93
N GLY A 88 21.95 12.03 -27.13
CA GLY A 88 20.88 12.75 -26.47
C GLY A 88 19.63 12.99 -27.34
N TYR A 89 19.56 12.38 -28.52
CA TYR A 89 18.39 12.45 -29.41
C TYR A 89 17.70 11.09 -29.52
N TYR A 90 16.37 11.11 -29.62
CA TYR A 90 15.55 9.95 -29.88
C TYR A 90 14.62 10.18 -31.06
N GLN A 91 14.13 9.10 -31.67
CA GLN A 91 13.27 9.20 -32.87
C GLN A 91 11.78 9.20 -32.43
N HIS A 92 11.05 10.21 -32.95
CA HIS A 92 9.60 10.30 -32.81
C HIS A 92 8.97 10.85 -34.07
N ASN A 93 7.98 10.17 -34.62
CA ASN A 93 7.30 10.51 -35.87
C ASN A 93 8.27 10.78 -37.04
N GLY A 94 9.31 9.95 -37.12
CA GLY A 94 10.33 10.03 -38.19
C GLY A 94 11.40 11.09 -37.97
N GLU A 95 11.32 11.89 -36.91
CA GLU A 95 12.27 12.96 -36.64
C GLU A 95 13.12 12.65 -35.38
N TRP A 96 14.35 13.21 -35.38
CA TRP A 96 15.22 13.15 -34.23
C TRP A 96 14.94 14.30 -33.28
N VAL A 97 14.52 13.99 -32.06
CA VAL A 97 14.11 14.95 -31.04
C VAL A 97 15.12 14.93 -29.89
N LYS A 98 15.51 16.12 -29.43
CA LYS A 98 16.42 16.23 -28.30
C LYS A 98 15.70 15.91 -26.99
N MET A 99 16.30 15.02 -26.21
CA MET A 99 15.84 14.75 -24.84
C MET A 99 16.07 15.97 -23.95
N LEU A 100 15.16 16.18 -23.00
CA LEU A 100 15.43 17.04 -21.86
C LEU A 100 16.46 16.38 -20.95
N SER A 101 17.30 17.17 -20.32
CA SER A 101 18.31 16.67 -19.41
C SER A 101 18.43 17.55 -18.18
N ARG A 102 18.82 16.92 -17.07
CA ARG A 102 19.11 17.58 -15.81
C ARG A 102 20.36 16.98 -15.22
N LYS A 103 21.35 17.83 -14.96
CA LYS A 103 22.56 17.43 -14.21
C LYS A 103 22.25 17.41 -12.73
N GLU A 104 22.61 16.30 -12.08
CA GLU A 104 22.41 16.08 -10.65
C GLU A 104 23.76 15.85 -9.99
N THR A 105 23.92 16.44 -8.81
CA THR A 105 25.09 16.18 -7.94
C THR A 105 24.61 15.67 -6.61
N ILE A 106 25.05 14.47 -6.25
CA ILE A 106 24.77 13.84 -4.96
C ILE A 106 25.90 14.14 -4.01
N ALA A 107 25.61 14.90 -2.94
CA ALA A 107 26.55 15.11 -1.86
C ALA A 107 26.63 13.83 -1.03
N VAL A 108 27.85 13.45 -0.64
CA VAL A 108 28.11 12.20 0.09
C VAL A 108 28.88 12.51 1.37
N LYS A 109 28.30 12.21 2.52
CA LYS A 109 28.99 12.36 3.82
C LYS A 109 30.28 11.52 3.83
N ASP A 110 31.37 12.15 4.20
CA ASP A 110 32.70 11.53 4.29
C ASP A 110 33.18 10.91 2.97
N GLY A 111 32.69 11.43 1.82
CA GLY A 111 33.03 10.95 0.49
C GLY A 111 33.02 12.06 -0.55
N GLN A 112 33.34 11.67 -1.77
CA GLN A 112 33.32 12.59 -2.90
C GLN A 112 31.91 12.69 -3.50
N PRO A 113 31.45 13.89 -3.90
CA PRO A 113 30.16 14.04 -4.56
C PRO A 113 30.17 13.28 -5.91
N GLU A 114 29.03 12.74 -6.27
CA GLU A 114 28.81 12.07 -7.54
C GLU A 114 27.86 12.87 -8.43
N THR A 115 28.22 13.00 -9.72
CA THR A 115 27.44 13.73 -10.71
C THR A 115 26.93 12.76 -11.76
N PHE A 116 25.65 12.92 -12.18
CA PHE A 116 25.04 12.14 -13.25
C PHE A 116 23.96 12.98 -13.94
N THR A 117 23.46 12.48 -15.09
CA THR A 117 22.42 13.16 -15.86
C THR A 117 21.13 12.35 -15.83
N VAL A 118 20.03 13.04 -15.54
CA VAL A 118 18.68 12.49 -15.68
C VAL A 118 18.12 12.95 -17.03
N TRP A 119 17.64 11.99 -17.81
CA TRP A 119 17.10 12.21 -19.14
C TRP A 119 15.58 12.07 -19.15
N ARG A 120 14.92 12.85 -20.02
CA ARG A 120 13.48 12.79 -20.19
C ARG A 120 13.10 12.94 -21.65
N THR A 121 12.20 12.07 -22.13
CA THR A 121 11.57 12.17 -23.45
C THR A 121 10.17 12.77 -23.30
N LEU A 122 9.47 12.91 -24.41
CA LEU A 122 8.05 13.31 -24.39
C LEU A 122 7.17 12.30 -23.62
N HIS A 123 7.60 11.04 -23.52
CA HIS A 123 6.86 10.01 -22.78
C HIS A 123 7.09 10.05 -21.28
N GLY A 124 8.28 10.44 -20.84
CA GLY A 124 8.61 10.52 -19.42
C GLY A 124 10.10 10.37 -19.14
N ASN A 125 10.44 10.22 -17.87
CA ASN A 125 11.83 10.02 -17.45
C ASN A 125 12.38 8.70 -17.97
N VAL A 126 13.62 8.75 -18.46
CA VAL A 126 14.37 7.54 -18.82
C VAL A 126 14.84 6.84 -17.56
N ILE A 127 14.43 5.59 -17.40
CA ILE A 127 14.76 4.77 -16.22
C ILE A 127 15.86 3.73 -16.49
N LYS A 128 16.10 3.42 -17.76
CA LYS A 128 17.12 2.46 -18.19
C LYS A 128 17.55 2.76 -19.61
N THR A 129 18.83 2.61 -19.89
CA THR A 129 19.39 2.71 -21.25
C THR A 129 20.18 1.46 -21.57
N ASP A 130 19.90 0.88 -22.75
CA ASP A 130 20.67 -0.21 -23.34
C ASP A 130 21.50 0.36 -24.47
N THR A 131 22.79 0.55 -24.22
CA THR A 131 23.71 1.12 -25.22
C THR A 131 23.99 0.17 -26.38
N ALA A 132 23.90 -1.15 -26.14
CA ALA A 132 24.12 -2.14 -27.20
C ALA A 132 23.04 -2.08 -28.29
N THR A 133 21.78 -1.85 -27.89
CA THR A 133 20.63 -1.74 -28.81
C THR A 133 20.26 -0.31 -29.12
N GLN A 134 20.96 0.68 -28.57
CA GLN A 134 20.62 2.11 -28.67
C GLN A 134 19.15 2.37 -28.30
N THR A 135 18.73 1.85 -27.15
CA THR A 135 17.37 1.95 -26.65
C THR A 135 17.35 2.60 -25.27
N ALA A 136 16.51 3.63 -25.08
CA ALA A 136 16.19 4.19 -23.78
C ALA A 136 14.76 3.82 -23.40
N TYR A 137 14.56 3.37 -22.19
CA TYR A 137 13.23 3.05 -21.66
C TYR A 137 12.69 4.21 -20.86
N ALA A 138 11.66 4.86 -21.39
CA ALA A 138 10.99 6.00 -20.76
C ALA A 138 9.72 5.54 -20.06
N LYS A 139 9.52 6.01 -18.82
CA LYS A 139 8.34 5.69 -18.02
C LYS A 139 7.27 6.78 -18.20
N ALA A 140 6.18 6.41 -18.87
CA ALA A 140 5.02 7.26 -19.03
C ALA A 140 4.02 7.00 -17.91
N ARG A 141 3.54 8.08 -17.28
CA ARG A 141 2.60 8.03 -16.15
C ARG A 141 1.38 8.85 -16.49
N ALA A 142 0.19 8.24 -16.40
CA ALA A 142 -1.06 8.96 -16.67
C ALA A 142 -1.29 10.11 -15.67
N TRP A 143 -0.69 10.02 -14.48
CA TRP A 143 -0.77 11.04 -13.44
C TRP A 143 0.35 12.09 -13.50
N ASP A 144 1.24 12.03 -14.47
CA ASP A 144 2.33 13.01 -14.64
C ASP A 144 1.75 14.43 -14.76
N GLY A 145 2.27 15.36 -13.97
CA GLY A 145 1.74 16.72 -13.87
C GLY A 145 0.53 16.89 -12.97
N LYS A 146 0.03 15.82 -12.36
CA LYS A 146 -1.17 15.82 -11.52
C LYS A 146 -0.89 15.45 -10.05
N GLU A 147 0.37 15.41 -9.65
CA GLU A 147 0.80 14.96 -8.33
C GLU A 147 0.27 15.89 -7.23
N VAL A 148 0.43 17.19 -7.39
CA VAL A 148 -0.02 18.20 -6.40
C VAL A 148 -1.54 18.27 -6.37
N ALA A 149 -2.20 18.21 -7.52
CA ALA A 149 -3.67 18.17 -7.59
C ALA A 149 -4.22 16.91 -6.88
N SER A 150 -3.51 15.78 -6.95
CA SER A 150 -3.89 14.54 -6.26
C SER A 150 -3.78 14.68 -4.74
N LEU A 151 -2.73 15.35 -4.24
CA LEU A 151 -2.63 15.69 -2.82
C LEU A 151 -3.81 16.57 -2.40
N LEU A 152 -4.08 17.62 -3.17
CA LEU A 152 -5.16 18.57 -2.84
C LEU A 152 -6.56 17.95 -2.95
N ALA A 153 -6.75 16.91 -3.75
CA ALA A 153 -8.00 16.15 -3.75
C ALA A 153 -8.26 15.52 -2.36
N TRP A 154 -7.23 14.97 -1.70
CA TRP A 154 -7.32 14.50 -0.33
C TRP A 154 -7.65 15.64 0.65
N THR A 155 -7.02 16.80 0.48
CA THR A 155 -7.26 17.96 1.33
C THR A 155 -8.68 18.49 1.16
N HIS A 156 -9.12 18.66 -0.08
CA HIS A 156 -10.44 19.25 -0.37
C HIS A 156 -11.61 18.32 -0.04
N GLN A 157 -11.41 16.98 -0.11
CA GLN A 157 -12.48 16.06 0.28
C GLN A 157 -12.89 16.21 1.75
N MET A 158 -11.98 16.71 2.60
CA MET A 158 -12.27 16.93 4.01
C MET A 158 -13.42 17.93 4.25
N LYS A 159 -13.74 18.77 3.26
CA LYS A 159 -14.86 19.73 3.29
C LYS A 159 -16.14 19.19 2.67
N ALA A 160 -16.10 18.04 2.00
CA ALA A 160 -17.28 17.47 1.33
C ALA A 160 -18.32 17.02 2.37
N LYS A 161 -19.61 17.24 2.04
CA LYS A 161 -20.73 16.94 2.94
C LYS A 161 -21.66 15.85 2.41
N ASN A 162 -21.47 15.42 1.16
CA ASN A 162 -22.35 14.45 0.50
C ASN A 162 -21.60 13.73 -0.63
N TRP A 163 -22.24 12.72 -1.18
CA TRP A 163 -21.68 11.91 -2.27
C TRP A 163 -21.30 12.73 -3.51
N PRO A 164 -22.15 13.66 -4.04
CA PRO A 164 -21.77 14.47 -5.19
C PRO A 164 -20.53 15.33 -4.96
N GLU A 165 -20.41 16.00 -3.83
CA GLU A 165 -19.24 16.81 -3.49
C GLU A 165 -17.99 15.94 -3.34
N TRP A 166 -18.11 14.79 -2.69
CA TRP A 166 -17.00 13.88 -2.50
C TRP A 166 -16.52 13.26 -3.82
N THR A 167 -17.43 12.85 -4.70
CA THR A 167 -17.07 12.29 -6.01
C THR A 167 -16.40 13.30 -6.93
N GLN A 168 -16.70 14.60 -6.80
CA GLN A 168 -15.95 15.64 -7.50
C GLN A 168 -14.48 15.63 -7.14
N GLN A 169 -14.14 15.37 -5.88
CA GLN A 169 -12.75 15.24 -5.44
C GLN A 169 -12.14 13.90 -5.88
N ALA A 170 -12.91 12.83 -5.82
CA ALA A 170 -12.46 11.53 -6.34
C ALA A 170 -12.08 11.60 -7.83
N ALA A 171 -12.80 12.39 -8.62
CA ALA A 171 -12.49 12.62 -10.04
C ALA A 171 -11.17 13.35 -10.27
N LYS A 172 -10.70 14.11 -9.28
CA LYS A 172 -9.41 14.84 -9.35
C LYS A 172 -8.24 14.02 -8.84
N GLN A 173 -8.49 12.89 -8.19
CA GLN A 173 -7.42 11.98 -7.75
C GLN A 173 -6.88 11.22 -8.95
N ALA A 174 -5.63 11.49 -9.33
CA ALA A 174 -5.00 10.86 -10.49
C ALA A 174 -4.28 9.54 -10.15
N LEU A 175 -4.09 9.23 -8.87
CA LEU A 175 -3.39 8.02 -8.44
C LEU A 175 -4.35 6.82 -8.36
N THR A 176 -3.83 5.63 -8.63
CA THR A 176 -4.62 4.38 -8.58
C THR A 176 -4.85 3.96 -7.12
N ILE A 177 -5.87 4.54 -6.53
CA ILE A 177 -6.27 4.35 -5.14
C ILE A 177 -7.75 4.01 -5.10
N ASN A 178 -8.14 3.11 -4.24
CA ASN A 178 -9.56 2.88 -3.93
C ASN A 178 -10.00 3.87 -2.86
N TRP A 179 -11.02 4.65 -3.15
CA TRP A 179 -11.62 5.61 -2.23
C TRP A 179 -12.98 5.14 -1.75
N TYR A 180 -13.24 5.30 -0.45
CA TYR A 180 -14.46 4.82 0.21
C TYR A 180 -15.17 5.94 0.91
N TYR A 181 -16.50 5.82 0.97
CA TYR A 181 -17.41 6.85 1.48
C TYR A 181 -18.47 6.23 2.38
N ALA A 182 -18.78 6.89 3.48
CA ALA A 182 -19.99 6.65 4.26
C ALA A 182 -20.50 7.97 4.80
N ASP A 183 -21.81 8.06 5.10
CA ASP A 183 -22.39 9.29 5.61
C ASP A 183 -23.39 9.07 6.75
N VAL A 184 -23.75 10.18 7.39
CA VAL A 184 -24.66 10.23 8.53
C VAL A 184 -26.06 9.70 8.21
N ASN A 185 -26.44 9.62 6.93
CA ASN A 185 -27.72 9.06 6.47
C ASN A 185 -27.66 7.55 6.22
N GLY A 186 -26.49 6.94 6.39
CA GLY A 186 -26.31 5.52 6.18
C GLY A 186 -25.99 5.11 4.75
N ASN A 187 -25.69 6.08 3.89
CA ASN A 187 -25.24 5.80 2.52
C ASN A 187 -23.77 5.39 2.54
N ILE A 188 -23.40 4.46 1.67
CA ILE A 188 -22.04 4.02 1.47
C ILE A 188 -21.67 4.04 0.00
N GLY A 189 -20.38 4.24 -0.30
CA GLY A 189 -19.93 4.33 -1.68
C GLY A 189 -18.47 4.02 -1.86
N TYR A 190 -18.10 3.82 -3.12
CA TYR A 190 -16.75 3.42 -3.52
C TYR A 190 -16.42 3.98 -4.90
N VAL A 191 -15.21 4.47 -5.06
CA VAL A 191 -14.62 4.85 -6.35
C VAL A 191 -13.22 4.29 -6.45
N HIS A 192 -12.95 3.57 -7.53
CA HIS A 192 -11.59 3.24 -7.94
C HIS A 192 -11.03 4.44 -8.68
N THR A 193 -10.25 5.26 -7.99
CA THR A 193 -9.71 6.51 -8.55
C THR A 193 -8.55 6.25 -9.51
N GLY A 194 -8.13 7.29 -10.18
CA GLY A 194 -6.93 7.33 -11.00
C GLY A 194 -7.16 7.86 -12.39
N ALA A 195 -6.08 8.40 -12.97
CA ALA A 195 -6.00 8.69 -14.38
C ALA A 195 -5.38 7.47 -15.08
N TYR A 196 -6.00 7.04 -16.16
CA TYR A 196 -5.56 5.87 -16.91
C TYR A 196 -5.39 6.21 -18.39
N PRO A 197 -4.38 5.64 -19.07
CA PRO A 197 -4.12 5.96 -20.46
C PRO A 197 -5.16 5.34 -21.39
N ASP A 198 -5.52 6.08 -22.43
CA ASP A 198 -6.28 5.59 -23.58
C ASP A 198 -5.28 5.04 -24.60
N ARG A 199 -5.00 3.75 -24.51
CA ARG A 199 -3.98 3.07 -25.30
C ARG A 199 -4.46 2.79 -26.72
N GLN A 200 -3.49 2.72 -27.65
CA GLN A 200 -3.77 2.33 -29.04
C GLN A 200 -4.31 0.88 -29.11
N PRO A 201 -5.18 0.57 -30.07
CA PRO A 201 -5.63 -0.82 -30.28
C PRO A 201 -4.44 -1.78 -30.47
N GLY A 202 -4.49 -2.94 -29.83
CA GLY A 202 -3.44 -3.95 -29.86
C GLY A 202 -2.28 -3.74 -28.89
N HIS A 203 -2.25 -2.63 -28.16
CA HIS A 203 -1.24 -2.40 -27.13
C HIS A 203 -1.40 -3.40 -25.99
N ASP A 204 -0.38 -4.21 -25.76
CA ASP A 204 -0.33 -5.08 -24.58
C ASP A 204 0.27 -4.31 -23.41
N PRO A 205 -0.52 -3.94 -22.39
CA PRO A 205 -0.02 -3.12 -21.30
C PRO A 205 0.98 -3.82 -20.38
N ARG A 206 1.21 -5.12 -20.58
CA ARG A 206 2.20 -5.89 -19.82
C ARG A 206 3.63 -5.75 -20.35
N LEU A 207 3.82 -5.16 -21.52
CA LEU A 207 5.07 -5.14 -22.26
C LEU A 207 5.42 -3.73 -22.73
N PRO A 208 6.72 -3.39 -22.84
CA PRO A 208 7.12 -2.14 -23.47
C PRO A 208 6.65 -2.05 -24.91
N VAL A 209 6.41 -0.83 -25.39
CA VAL A 209 6.07 -0.55 -26.77
C VAL A 209 7.10 0.42 -27.37
N PRO A 210 7.34 0.37 -28.70
CA PRO A 210 8.22 1.35 -29.36
C PRO A 210 7.74 2.79 -29.16
N GLY A 211 8.68 3.68 -28.81
CA GLY A 211 8.41 5.11 -28.55
C GLY A 211 8.40 5.99 -29.79
N THR A 212 8.33 5.42 -31.00
CA THR A 212 8.50 6.16 -32.26
C THR A 212 7.24 6.87 -32.76
N GLY A 213 6.12 6.76 -32.02
CA GLY A 213 4.90 7.52 -32.29
C GLY A 213 3.65 6.65 -32.51
N LYS A 214 3.79 5.47 -33.09
CA LYS A 214 2.65 4.59 -33.39
C LYS A 214 1.83 4.23 -32.16
N TRP A 215 2.48 4.05 -31.00
CA TRP A 215 1.88 3.57 -29.76
C TRP A 215 1.61 4.69 -28.76
N ASP A 216 1.79 5.95 -29.16
CA ASP A 216 1.48 7.07 -28.27
C ASP A 216 0.02 6.96 -27.79
N TRP A 217 -0.20 7.29 -26.51
CA TRP A 217 -1.55 7.32 -25.96
C TRP A 217 -2.44 8.30 -26.74
N LYS A 218 -3.71 7.96 -26.91
CA LYS A 218 -4.70 8.85 -27.53
C LYS A 218 -5.19 9.94 -26.56
N GLY A 219 -4.67 9.95 -25.36
CA GLY A 219 -5.06 10.80 -24.25
C GLY A 219 -5.31 9.95 -23.01
N LEU A 220 -6.15 10.45 -22.12
CA LEU A 220 -6.56 9.73 -20.91
C LEU A 220 -8.02 9.29 -21.01
N LEU A 221 -8.35 8.16 -20.37
CA LEU A 221 -9.72 7.70 -20.28
C LEU A 221 -10.56 8.67 -19.42
N SER A 222 -11.85 8.79 -19.74
CA SER A 222 -12.79 9.57 -18.95
C SER A 222 -12.99 8.97 -17.57
N PHE A 223 -13.15 9.83 -16.56
CA PHE A 223 -13.52 9.41 -15.20
C PHE A 223 -14.83 8.59 -15.17
N ASP A 224 -15.72 8.77 -16.14
CA ASP A 224 -16.95 7.97 -16.23
C ASP A 224 -16.68 6.46 -16.33
N LEU A 225 -15.49 6.07 -16.82
CA LEU A 225 -15.05 4.68 -16.91
C LEU A 225 -14.46 4.14 -15.60
N ASN A 226 -14.15 5.02 -14.64
CA ASN A 226 -13.64 4.56 -13.35
C ASN A 226 -14.73 3.77 -12.62
N PRO A 227 -14.40 2.57 -12.11
CA PRO A 227 -15.35 1.79 -11.32
C PRO A 227 -15.87 2.56 -10.12
N LYS A 228 -17.18 2.53 -9.92
CA LYS A 228 -17.82 3.19 -8.78
C LYS A 228 -19.16 2.55 -8.45
N VAL A 229 -19.53 2.55 -7.18
CA VAL A 229 -20.80 2.08 -6.69
C VAL A 229 -21.28 2.93 -5.51
N TYR A 230 -22.56 3.16 -5.45
CA TYR A 230 -23.24 3.89 -4.37
C TYR A 230 -24.41 3.06 -3.87
N ASN A 231 -24.43 2.75 -2.58
CA ASN A 231 -25.43 1.90 -1.94
C ASN A 231 -25.59 0.53 -2.64
N PRO A 232 -24.55 -0.32 -2.65
CA PRO A 232 -24.64 -1.62 -3.30
C PRO A 232 -25.75 -2.47 -2.69
N GLN A 233 -26.35 -3.34 -3.50
CA GLN A 233 -27.44 -4.21 -3.10
C GLN A 233 -27.09 -5.12 -1.92
N SER A 234 -25.81 -5.54 -1.81
CA SER A 234 -25.33 -6.38 -0.71
C SER A 234 -25.41 -5.69 0.66
N GLY A 235 -25.47 -4.36 0.70
CA GLY A 235 -25.46 -3.58 1.93
C GLY A 235 -24.07 -3.34 2.50
N TYR A 236 -23.01 -3.83 1.86
CA TYR A 236 -21.62 -3.59 2.29
C TYR A 236 -20.68 -3.45 1.11
N ILE A 237 -19.52 -2.87 1.39
CA ILE A 237 -18.37 -2.78 0.49
C ILE A 237 -17.18 -3.38 1.23
N ALA A 238 -16.47 -4.31 0.61
CA ALA A 238 -15.25 -4.90 1.19
C ALA A 238 -14.15 -4.94 0.14
N ASN A 239 -12.92 -4.70 0.58
CA ASN A 239 -11.75 -4.72 -0.28
C ASN A 239 -10.51 -5.17 0.48
N TRP A 240 -9.66 -5.94 -0.19
CA TRP A 240 -8.31 -6.26 0.25
C TRP A 240 -7.34 -6.18 -0.92
N ASN A 241 -7.36 -5.06 -1.64
CA ASN A 241 -6.62 -4.77 -2.86
C ASN A 241 -7.02 -5.67 -4.04
N ASN A 242 -8.22 -6.22 -4.01
CA ASN A 242 -8.79 -7.04 -5.09
C ASN A 242 -9.35 -6.18 -6.23
N SER A 243 -9.80 -6.83 -7.28
CA SER A 243 -10.35 -6.16 -8.46
C SER A 243 -11.53 -5.25 -8.12
N PRO A 244 -11.60 -4.05 -8.71
CA PRO A 244 -12.72 -3.15 -8.48
C PRO A 244 -14.04 -3.64 -9.09
N GLN A 245 -13.98 -4.23 -10.28
CA GLN A 245 -15.19 -4.73 -10.96
C GLN A 245 -14.82 -5.79 -11.98
N LYS A 246 -15.83 -6.54 -12.45
CA LYS A 246 -15.65 -7.58 -13.44
C LYS A 246 -14.94 -7.04 -14.69
N ASP A 247 -14.00 -7.81 -15.21
CA ASP A 247 -13.24 -7.56 -16.42
C ASP A 247 -12.27 -6.36 -16.34
N TYR A 248 -12.05 -5.77 -15.16
CA TYR A 248 -11.09 -4.71 -14.98
C TYR A 248 -9.65 -5.27 -14.96
N PRO A 249 -8.73 -4.75 -15.78
CA PRO A 249 -7.36 -5.28 -15.86
C PRO A 249 -6.54 -4.89 -14.64
N ALA A 250 -5.72 -5.85 -14.17
CA ALA A 250 -4.77 -5.60 -13.10
C ALA A 250 -3.53 -4.84 -13.61
N SER A 251 -2.74 -4.31 -12.69
CA SER A 251 -1.40 -3.78 -12.97
C SER A 251 -0.53 -4.79 -13.74
N ASP A 252 0.40 -4.30 -14.53
CA ASP A 252 1.36 -5.12 -15.29
C ASP A 252 2.40 -5.82 -14.42
N VAL A 253 2.53 -5.48 -13.16
CA VAL A 253 3.52 -6.08 -12.23
C VAL A 253 3.34 -7.59 -12.18
N TRP A 254 4.44 -8.33 -12.46
CA TRP A 254 4.40 -9.81 -12.56
C TRP A 254 3.86 -10.48 -11.30
N ALA A 255 4.12 -9.90 -10.12
CA ALA A 255 3.67 -10.42 -8.83
C ALA A 255 2.21 -10.11 -8.52
N PHE A 256 1.53 -9.33 -9.36
CA PHE A 256 0.19 -8.81 -9.08
C PHE A 256 -0.84 -9.46 -9.99
N LEU A 257 -1.65 -10.36 -9.41
CA LEU A 257 -2.71 -11.08 -10.12
C LEU A 257 -4.02 -10.97 -9.37
N TRP A 258 -5.09 -10.62 -10.08
CA TRP A 258 -6.46 -10.80 -9.61
C TRP A 258 -7.03 -12.07 -10.22
N GLY A 259 -7.47 -13.00 -9.39
CA GLY A 259 -7.96 -14.29 -9.84
C GLY A 259 -8.90 -14.94 -8.84
N GLY A 260 -9.22 -16.21 -9.07
CA GLY A 260 -10.10 -16.98 -8.18
C GLY A 260 -9.54 -17.17 -6.77
N ALA A 261 -8.22 -17.22 -6.65
CA ALA A 261 -7.54 -17.21 -5.36
C ALA A 261 -7.30 -15.77 -4.91
N ASP A 262 -8.10 -15.29 -3.97
CA ASP A 262 -8.03 -13.92 -3.47
C ASP A 262 -8.35 -13.87 -1.98
N ARG A 263 -7.57 -13.08 -1.23
CA ARG A 263 -7.71 -12.96 0.22
C ARG A 263 -8.96 -12.19 0.64
N VAL A 264 -9.55 -11.37 -0.24
CA VAL A 264 -10.80 -10.64 0.10
C VAL A 264 -11.94 -11.61 0.44
N THR A 265 -11.89 -12.83 -0.09
CA THR A 265 -12.89 -13.86 0.21
C THR A 265 -12.99 -14.13 1.72
N GLU A 266 -11.91 -13.97 2.47
CA GLU A 266 -11.94 -14.13 3.94
C GLU A 266 -12.84 -13.06 4.59
N ILE A 267 -12.82 -11.85 4.09
CA ILE A 267 -13.67 -10.76 4.58
C ILE A 267 -15.12 -10.99 4.12
N ASP A 268 -15.33 -11.23 2.83
CA ASP A 268 -16.67 -11.45 2.26
C ASP A 268 -17.39 -12.60 2.96
N THR A 269 -16.70 -13.69 3.25
CA THR A 269 -17.28 -14.85 3.95
C THR A 269 -17.81 -14.45 5.32
N ILE A 270 -17.07 -13.63 6.07
CA ILE A 270 -17.52 -13.17 7.39
C ILE A 270 -18.74 -12.26 7.25
N LEU A 271 -18.70 -11.31 6.33
CA LEU A 271 -19.78 -10.33 6.16
C LEU A 271 -21.06 -10.96 5.60
N ASP A 272 -20.95 -12.03 4.82
CA ASP A 272 -22.10 -12.74 4.28
C ASP A 272 -22.77 -13.69 5.29
N LYS A 273 -22.10 -14.06 6.39
CA LYS A 273 -22.62 -15.02 7.36
C LYS A 273 -23.85 -14.55 8.14
N GLN A 274 -24.01 -13.24 8.29
CA GLN A 274 -25.12 -12.68 9.05
C GLN A 274 -25.70 -11.45 8.37
N PRO A 275 -27.01 -11.21 8.55
CA PRO A 275 -27.68 -10.10 7.85
C PRO A 275 -27.30 -8.74 8.42
N ARG A 276 -26.91 -8.65 9.68
CA ARG A 276 -26.62 -7.40 10.35
C ARG A 276 -25.37 -7.50 11.23
N PHE A 277 -24.69 -6.36 11.37
CA PHE A 277 -23.47 -6.23 12.19
C PHE A 277 -23.62 -5.05 13.15
N THR A 278 -23.25 -5.27 14.40
CA THR A 278 -22.99 -4.19 15.35
C THR A 278 -21.62 -3.58 15.07
N ALA A 279 -21.36 -2.38 15.61
CA ALA A 279 -20.05 -1.76 15.53
C ALA A 279 -18.93 -2.65 16.10
N ASP A 280 -19.17 -3.27 17.26
CA ASP A 280 -18.19 -4.18 17.87
C ASP A 280 -17.93 -5.41 17.01
N GLN A 281 -18.96 -5.98 16.38
CA GLN A 281 -18.79 -7.08 15.43
C GLN A 281 -18.02 -6.66 14.18
N ALA A 282 -18.26 -5.45 13.67
CA ALA A 282 -17.52 -4.91 12.54
C ALA A 282 -16.03 -4.70 12.86
N TRP A 283 -15.72 -4.27 14.07
CA TRP A 283 -14.34 -4.15 14.55
C TRP A 283 -13.69 -5.54 14.72
N ASP A 284 -14.41 -6.53 15.25
CA ASP A 284 -13.88 -7.87 15.46
C ASP A 284 -13.48 -8.61 14.17
N VAL A 285 -13.97 -8.15 13.01
CA VAL A 285 -13.51 -8.68 11.72
C VAL A 285 -11.99 -8.47 11.55
N ILE A 286 -11.43 -7.43 12.15
CA ILE A 286 -9.97 -7.19 12.15
C ILE A 286 -9.25 -8.39 12.78
N ARG A 287 -9.67 -8.82 13.97
CA ARG A 287 -9.06 -9.95 14.67
C ARG A 287 -9.19 -11.25 13.87
N GLN A 288 -10.38 -11.52 13.36
CA GLN A 288 -10.64 -12.73 12.59
C GLN A 288 -9.78 -12.83 11.35
N THR A 289 -9.67 -11.76 10.58
CA THR A 289 -8.89 -11.74 9.34
C THR A 289 -7.38 -11.68 9.58
N SER A 290 -6.95 -11.01 10.64
CA SER A 290 -5.51 -10.84 10.95
C SER A 290 -4.80 -12.13 11.33
N ARG A 291 -5.52 -13.12 11.84
CA ARG A 291 -5.00 -14.42 12.27
C ARG A 291 -5.23 -15.55 11.26
N ARG A 292 -5.97 -15.27 10.20
CA ARG A 292 -6.38 -16.26 9.21
C ARG A 292 -5.22 -16.72 8.35
N ASP A 293 -5.03 -18.04 8.18
CA ASP A 293 -4.22 -18.60 7.12
C ASP A 293 -4.94 -18.41 5.77
N LEU A 294 -4.28 -17.79 4.81
CA LEU A 294 -4.90 -17.44 3.53
C LEU A 294 -4.92 -18.59 2.51
N ASN A 295 -4.18 -19.68 2.76
CA ASN A 295 -4.06 -20.78 1.82
C ASN A 295 -4.95 -21.98 2.17
N LEU A 296 -5.37 -22.14 3.41
CA LEU A 296 -6.13 -23.31 3.85
C LEU A 296 -7.39 -23.52 3.00
N ARG A 297 -8.20 -22.50 2.84
CA ARG A 297 -9.45 -22.56 2.08
C ARG A 297 -9.21 -22.97 0.62
N LEU A 298 -8.10 -22.48 0.04
CA LEU A 298 -7.79 -22.69 -1.37
C LEU A 298 -7.35 -24.10 -1.68
N PHE A 299 -6.55 -24.72 -0.80
CA PHE A 299 -5.86 -25.96 -1.11
C PHE A 299 -6.36 -27.18 -0.33
N LEU A 300 -7.09 -27.00 0.78
CA LEU A 300 -7.62 -28.10 1.55
C LEU A 300 -8.49 -29.06 0.72
N PRO A 301 -9.40 -28.62 -0.16
CA PRO A 301 -10.20 -29.53 -0.97
C PRO A 301 -9.37 -30.50 -1.80
N ALA A 302 -8.35 -29.99 -2.51
CA ALA A 302 -7.46 -30.83 -3.34
C ALA A 302 -6.63 -31.79 -2.47
N LEU A 303 -6.16 -31.36 -1.31
CA LEU A 303 -5.42 -32.18 -0.36
C LEU A 303 -6.29 -33.33 0.21
N LYS A 304 -7.53 -33.03 0.56
CA LYS A 304 -8.48 -34.05 1.03
C LYS A 304 -8.77 -35.07 -0.07
N ASP A 305 -9.02 -34.64 -1.27
CA ASP A 305 -9.28 -35.55 -2.41
C ASP A 305 -8.08 -36.45 -2.68
N ALA A 306 -6.86 -35.90 -2.66
CA ALA A 306 -5.64 -36.65 -2.93
C ALA A 306 -5.35 -37.72 -1.86
N THR A 307 -5.77 -37.53 -0.61
CA THR A 307 -5.47 -38.42 0.51
C THR A 307 -6.64 -39.31 0.93
N ALA A 308 -7.80 -39.17 0.28
CA ALA A 308 -9.06 -39.83 0.71
C ALA A 308 -8.96 -41.35 0.80
N ASN A 309 -8.19 -41.97 -0.08
CA ASN A 309 -8.04 -43.42 -0.15
C ASN A 309 -6.79 -43.97 0.57
N LEU A 310 -6.04 -43.10 1.25
CA LEU A 310 -4.91 -43.51 2.07
C LEU A 310 -5.37 -44.04 3.43
N ALA A 311 -4.57 -44.94 3.99
CA ALA A 311 -4.84 -45.46 5.35
C ALA A 311 -4.79 -44.31 6.38
N GLU A 312 -5.57 -44.41 7.46
CA GLU A 312 -5.63 -43.39 8.52
C GLU A 312 -4.25 -43.11 9.15
N ASN A 313 -3.39 -44.10 9.21
CA ASN A 313 -2.05 -43.98 9.78
C ASN A 313 -1.00 -43.55 8.75
N ASP A 314 -1.37 -43.29 7.48
CA ASP A 314 -0.47 -42.77 6.49
C ASP A 314 -0.06 -41.34 6.88
N PRO A 315 1.24 -41.03 6.97
CA PRO A 315 1.68 -39.71 7.41
C PRO A 315 1.12 -38.55 6.57
N ARG A 316 0.95 -38.74 5.27
CA ARG A 316 0.38 -37.74 4.35
C ARG A 316 -1.08 -37.44 4.72
N ARG A 317 -1.86 -38.49 4.99
CA ARG A 317 -3.24 -38.34 5.45
C ARG A 317 -3.32 -37.70 6.82
N GLN A 318 -2.42 -38.04 7.75
CA GLN A 318 -2.37 -37.41 9.06
C GLN A 318 -2.13 -35.91 8.98
N LEU A 319 -1.26 -35.43 8.08
CA LEU A 319 -1.06 -34.01 7.83
C LEU A 319 -2.36 -33.33 7.38
N VAL A 320 -3.06 -33.94 6.42
CA VAL A 320 -4.30 -33.38 5.87
C VAL A 320 -5.44 -33.44 6.87
N ASP A 321 -5.57 -34.52 7.66
CA ASP A 321 -6.56 -34.62 8.71
C ASP A 321 -6.35 -33.51 9.77
N LYS A 322 -5.11 -33.19 10.08
CA LYS A 322 -4.78 -32.08 10.98
C LYS A 322 -5.24 -30.75 10.41
N LEU A 323 -5.03 -30.50 9.11
CA LEU A 323 -5.53 -29.32 8.42
C LEU A 323 -7.06 -29.25 8.40
N ALA A 324 -7.73 -30.41 8.16
CA ALA A 324 -9.19 -30.47 8.10
C ALA A 324 -9.86 -30.20 9.46
N SER A 325 -9.18 -30.52 10.56
CA SER A 325 -9.67 -30.28 11.92
C SER A 325 -9.39 -28.86 12.44
N TRP A 326 -8.63 -28.06 11.70
CA TRP A 326 -8.21 -26.72 12.08
C TRP A 326 -9.14 -25.67 11.47
N ASP A 327 -9.47 -24.63 12.24
CA ASP A 327 -10.33 -23.53 11.78
C ASP A 327 -9.63 -22.49 10.91
N GLY A 328 -8.31 -22.59 10.74
CA GLY A 328 -7.51 -21.67 9.94
C GLY A 328 -6.98 -20.46 10.70
N GLU A 329 -7.26 -20.34 11.98
CA GLU A 329 -6.72 -19.25 12.80
C GLU A 329 -5.40 -19.63 13.46
N ASN A 330 -4.41 -18.75 13.33
CA ASN A 330 -3.09 -18.89 13.95
C ASN A 330 -3.09 -18.25 15.34
N LEU A 331 -3.45 -19.02 16.35
CA LEU A 331 -3.42 -18.61 17.75
C LEU A 331 -2.07 -18.97 18.38
N VAL A 332 -1.47 -18.02 19.08
CA VAL A 332 -0.18 -18.18 19.74
C VAL A 332 -0.40 -18.81 21.12
N ASN A 333 0.48 -19.75 21.50
CA ASN A 333 0.50 -20.34 22.83
C ASN A 333 0.93 -19.31 23.89
N ASP A 334 0.72 -19.65 25.17
CA ASP A 334 1.10 -18.80 26.30
C ASP A 334 2.62 -18.50 26.36
N ASP A 335 3.45 -19.33 25.68
CA ASP A 335 4.89 -19.08 25.55
C ASP A 335 5.23 -17.87 24.68
N GLY A 336 4.26 -17.34 23.93
CA GLY A 336 4.45 -16.23 22.99
C GLY A 336 5.35 -16.55 21.80
N LYS A 337 5.70 -17.82 21.56
CA LYS A 337 6.71 -18.23 20.58
C LYS A 337 6.24 -19.29 19.61
N THR A 338 5.20 -20.04 19.96
CA THR A 338 4.69 -21.15 19.15
C THR A 338 3.20 -21.01 18.90
N TYR A 339 2.73 -21.57 17.77
CA TYR A 339 1.31 -21.66 17.46
C TYR A 339 0.66 -22.84 18.16
N GLN A 340 -0.61 -22.69 18.50
CA GLN A 340 -1.43 -23.77 19.09
C GLN A 340 -1.65 -24.92 18.10
N GLN A 341 -1.67 -24.62 16.78
CA GLN A 341 -1.88 -25.59 15.72
C GLN A 341 -0.76 -25.49 14.69
N PRO A 342 -0.32 -26.62 14.10
CA PRO A 342 0.78 -26.63 13.12
C PRO A 342 0.31 -26.36 11.68
N GLY A 343 -0.93 -25.96 11.46
CA GLY A 343 -1.55 -25.89 10.14
C GLY A 343 -0.77 -25.03 9.14
N SER A 344 -0.36 -23.83 9.53
CA SER A 344 0.39 -22.95 8.61
C SER A 344 1.76 -23.52 8.27
N ALA A 345 2.45 -24.20 9.18
CA ALA A 345 3.71 -24.86 8.90
C ALA A 345 3.54 -26.02 7.89
N ILE A 346 2.47 -26.80 8.04
CA ILE A 346 2.12 -27.89 7.11
C ILE A 346 1.85 -27.32 5.71
N LEU A 347 0.98 -26.33 5.61
CA LEU A 347 0.65 -25.70 4.32
C LEU A 347 1.88 -25.09 3.64
N ARG A 348 2.72 -24.41 4.40
CA ARG A 348 3.95 -23.82 3.87
C ARG A 348 4.89 -24.89 3.31
N ALA A 349 5.16 -25.95 4.06
CA ALA A 349 6.04 -27.01 3.63
C ALA A 349 5.50 -27.68 2.37
N TRP A 350 4.19 -27.98 2.34
CA TRP A 350 3.53 -28.58 1.18
C TRP A 350 3.60 -27.61 -0.03
N LEU A 351 3.21 -26.36 0.15
CA LEU A 351 3.15 -25.37 -0.94
C LEU A 351 4.54 -25.08 -1.50
N THR A 352 5.56 -25.01 -0.67
CA THR A 352 6.96 -24.86 -1.11
C THR A 352 7.35 -25.97 -2.06
N SER A 353 7.05 -27.23 -1.72
CA SER A 353 7.34 -28.37 -2.58
C SER A 353 6.47 -28.38 -3.84
N MET A 354 5.17 -28.08 -3.71
CA MET A 354 4.27 -28.02 -4.87
C MET A 354 4.72 -27.00 -5.90
N LEU A 355 5.05 -25.78 -5.47
CA LEU A 355 5.48 -24.71 -6.38
C LEU A 355 6.80 -25.07 -7.06
N LYS A 356 7.73 -25.67 -6.34
CA LYS A 356 8.99 -26.16 -6.92
C LYS A 356 8.73 -27.21 -8.01
N ARG A 357 7.78 -28.10 -7.81
CA ARG A 357 7.44 -29.20 -8.73
C ARG A 357 6.58 -28.76 -9.91
N THR A 358 5.91 -27.63 -9.81
CA THR A 358 4.92 -27.17 -10.80
C THR A 358 5.33 -25.87 -11.46
N VAL A 359 4.97 -24.72 -10.92
CA VAL A 359 5.20 -23.41 -11.56
C VAL A 359 6.69 -23.11 -11.74
N VAL A 360 7.49 -23.32 -10.72
CA VAL A 360 8.94 -23.06 -10.77
C VAL A 360 9.63 -23.92 -11.81
N ALA A 361 9.25 -25.22 -11.92
CA ALA A 361 9.81 -26.15 -12.90
C ALA A 361 9.43 -25.80 -14.34
N ALA A 362 8.29 -25.12 -14.55
CA ALA A 362 7.79 -24.75 -15.87
C ALA A 362 8.45 -23.50 -16.46
N VAL A 363 9.05 -22.64 -15.63
CA VAL A 363 9.68 -21.41 -16.08
C VAL A 363 11.19 -21.57 -16.23
N PRO A 364 11.80 -20.83 -17.16
CA PRO A 364 13.26 -20.86 -17.30
C PRO A 364 13.95 -20.25 -16.08
N ALA A 365 15.11 -20.80 -15.69
CA ALA A 365 16.00 -20.09 -14.81
C ALA A 365 16.48 -18.79 -15.52
N PRO A 366 16.58 -17.64 -14.86
CA PRO A 366 16.52 -17.34 -13.43
C PRO A 366 15.13 -16.94 -12.90
N PHE A 367 14.05 -17.13 -13.64
CA PHE A 367 12.71 -16.64 -13.27
C PHE A 367 11.99 -17.51 -12.23
N GLY A 368 12.51 -18.69 -11.92
CA GLY A 368 11.87 -19.63 -10.98
C GLY A 368 11.63 -19.02 -9.60
N CYS A 369 12.53 -18.18 -9.10
CA CYS A 369 12.39 -17.55 -7.79
C CYS A 369 11.16 -16.61 -7.68
N TRP A 370 10.67 -16.09 -8.80
CA TRP A 370 9.46 -15.26 -8.82
C TRP A 370 8.22 -16.02 -8.33
N TYR A 371 8.18 -17.33 -8.56
CA TYR A 371 7.02 -18.18 -8.33
C TYR A 371 7.17 -19.12 -7.14
N SER A 372 8.24 -18.99 -6.39
CA SER A 372 8.45 -19.77 -5.17
C SER A 372 7.50 -19.30 -4.06
N ALA A 373 7.35 -20.10 -3.01
CA ALA A 373 6.53 -19.77 -1.85
C ALA A 373 7.22 -18.71 -1.01
N SER A 374 7.10 -17.45 -1.39
CA SER A 374 7.58 -16.31 -0.61
C SER A 374 6.50 -15.80 0.36
N GLY A 375 6.90 -15.08 1.39
CA GLY A 375 5.98 -14.44 2.35
C GLY A 375 5.59 -15.33 3.53
N TYR A 376 6.03 -16.58 3.55
CA TYR A 376 5.81 -17.51 4.66
C TYR A 376 7.07 -17.76 5.51
N GLU A 377 8.15 -17.08 5.21
CA GLU A 377 9.37 -17.29 5.95
C GLU A 377 9.22 -16.80 7.38
N THR A 378 9.31 -17.73 8.31
CA THR A 378 9.44 -17.43 9.72
C THR A 378 10.84 -16.91 9.97
N THR A 379 11.07 -15.65 9.67
CA THR A 379 12.22 -14.96 10.23
C THR A 379 11.86 -14.58 11.66
N GLN A 380 12.85 -14.47 12.51
CA GLN A 380 12.67 -14.00 13.88
C GLN A 380 11.95 -12.65 13.93
N ASP A 381 12.11 -11.85 12.88
CA ASP A 381 11.54 -10.51 12.76
C ASP A 381 10.15 -10.47 12.08
N GLY A 382 9.65 -11.58 11.57
CA GLY A 382 8.38 -11.66 10.87
C GLY A 382 8.36 -10.89 9.52
N PRO A 383 7.20 -10.87 8.86
CA PRO A 383 7.03 -10.13 7.60
C PRO A 383 7.12 -8.62 7.82
N THR A 384 7.61 -7.89 6.81
CA THR A 384 7.70 -6.43 6.85
C THR A 384 6.40 -5.72 6.51
N GLY A 385 5.45 -6.43 5.91
CA GLY A 385 4.17 -5.90 5.49
C GLY A 385 3.06 -6.95 5.58
N SER A 386 1.94 -6.69 4.92
CA SER A 386 0.80 -7.61 4.92
C SER A 386 1.13 -8.91 4.19
N LEU A 387 0.53 -9.99 4.66
CA LEU A 387 0.55 -11.27 3.96
C LEU A 387 -0.53 -11.28 2.86
N ASN A 388 -0.19 -11.92 1.74
CA ASN A 388 -1.11 -12.21 0.64
C ASN A 388 -0.84 -13.64 0.15
N ILE A 389 -1.76 -14.14 -0.66
CA ILE A 389 -1.55 -15.36 -1.43
C ILE A 389 -0.43 -15.05 -2.44
N SER A 390 0.60 -15.90 -2.49
CA SER A 390 1.73 -15.68 -3.41
C SER A 390 1.29 -15.81 -4.87
N VAL A 391 2.01 -15.17 -5.78
CA VAL A 391 1.72 -15.27 -7.23
C VAL A 391 1.78 -16.72 -7.72
N GLY A 392 2.77 -17.49 -7.27
CA GLY A 392 2.88 -18.90 -7.59
C GLY A 392 1.68 -19.71 -7.12
N ALA A 393 1.20 -19.44 -5.90
CA ALA A 393 0.00 -20.09 -5.34
C ALA A 393 -1.26 -19.76 -6.14
N LYS A 394 -1.41 -18.52 -6.60
CA LYS A 394 -2.54 -18.11 -7.45
C LYS A 394 -2.53 -18.85 -8.79
N ILE A 395 -1.37 -19.02 -9.40
CA ILE A 395 -1.19 -19.78 -10.65
C ILE A 395 -1.47 -21.27 -10.41
N LEU A 396 -0.95 -21.84 -9.34
CA LEU A 396 -1.20 -23.24 -8.96
C LEU A 396 -2.68 -23.51 -8.72
N TYR A 397 -3.38 -22.58 -8.06
CA TYR A 397 -4.82 -22.71 -7.81
C TYR A 397 -5.59 -22.87 -9.13
N GLU A 398 -5.28 -22.04 -10.14
CA GLU A 398 -5.91 -22.15 -11.46
C GLU A 398 -5.57 -23.49 -12.12
N ALA A 399 -4.34 -23.95 -12.04
CA ALA A 399 -3.93 -25.24 -12.60
C ALA A 399 -4.69 -26.41 -11.93
N LEU A 400 -4.91 -26.35 -10.62
CA LEU A 400 -5.69 -27.37 -9.89
C LEU A 400 -7.17 -27.40 -10.30
N GLN A 401 -7.72 -26.27 -10.78
CA GLN A 401 -9.07 -26.25 -11.33
C GLN A 401 -9.19 -26.93 -12.69
N GLY A 402 -8.07 -27.13 -13.40
CA GLY A 402 -8.02 -27.77 -14.69
C GLY A 402 -8.94 -27.10 -15.73
N ASP A 403 -9.81 -27.86 -16.37
CA ASP A 403 -10.75 -27.36 -17.39
C ASP A 403 -11.81 -26.39 -16.84
N LYS A 404 -11.97 -26.32 -15.51
CA LYS A 404 -12.88 -25.36 -14.85
C LYS A 404 -12.25 -23.98 -14.70
N SER A 405 -10.94 -23.85 -14.87
CA SER A 405 -10.28 -22.55 -14.80
C SER A 405 -10.62 -21.73 -16.04
N PRO A 406 -10.96 -20.43 -15.86
CA PRO A 406 -11.12 -19.53 -17.00
C PRO A 406 -9.79 -19.17 -17.66
N ILE A 407 -8.66 -19.49 -17.04
CA ILE A 407 -7.32 -19.26 -17.57
C ILE A 407 -6.87 -20.49 -18.36
N PRO A 408 -6.61 -20.38 -19.69
CA PRO A 408 -6.12 -21.49 -20.48
C PRO A 408 -4.82 -22.06 -19.91
N GLN A 409 -4.78 -23.37 -19.72
CA GLN A 409 -3.61 -24.08 -19.22
C GLN A 409 -2.72 -24.50 -20.41
N ALA A 410 -1.91 -23.56 -20.89
CA ALA A 410 -1.07 -23.73 -22.07
C ALA A 410 0.07 -24.74 -21.85
N VAL A 411 0.58 -24.81 -20.64
CA VAL A 411 1.53 -25.84 -20.21
C VAL A 411 0.93 -26.62 -19.05
N ASP A 412 1.08 -27.95 -19.10
CA ASP A 412 0.71 -28.78 -17.96
C ASP A 412 1.73 -28.64 -16.84
N LEU A 413 1.35 -27.94 -15.79
CA LEU A 413 2.22 -27.70 -14.64
C LEU A 413 2.52 -28.95 -13.83
N PHE A 414 1.77 -30.06 -14.05
CA PHE A 414 1.99 -31.32 -13.36
C PHE A 414 2.93 -32.25 -14.15
N GLY A 415 3.44 -31.82 -15.31
CA GLY A 415 4.43 -32.53 -16.09
C GLY A 415 3.93 -33.86 -16.68
N GLY A 416 2.66 -33.93 -17.05
CA GLY A 416 2.02 -35.12 -17.58
C GLY A 416 1.61 -36.15 -16.54
N LYS A 417 1.80 -35.84 -15.24
CA LYS A 417 1.41 -36.72 -14.14
C LYS A 417 0.00 -36.37 -13.64
N PRO A 418 -0.74 -37.33 -13.06
CA PRO A 418 -1.96 -37.00 -12.36
C PRO A 418 -1.70 -36.01 -11.24
N GLN A 419 -2.62 -35.05 -11.03
CA GLN A 419 -2.50 -34.07 -9.94
C GLN A 419 -2.28 -34.74 -8.60
N GLN A 420 -3.04 -35.81 -8.31
CA GLN A 420 -2.94 -36.56 -7.06
C GLN A 420 -1.50 -37.03 -6.79
N GLU A 421 -0.81 -37.53 -7.79
CA GLU A 421 0.57 -38.03 -7.65
C GLU A 421 1.52 -36.89 -7.20
N VAL A 422 1.39 -35.71 -7.82
CA VAL A 422 2.24 -34.57 -7.51
C VAL A 422 1.90 -34.01 -6.11
N ILE A 423 0.62 -33.92 -5.77
CA ILE A 423 0.16 -33.50 -4.44
C ILE A 423 0.72 -34.43 -3.35
N LEU A 424 0.65 -35.73 -3.56
CA LEU A 424 1.16 -36.72 -2.59
C LEU A 424 2.68 -36.68 -2.48
N ALA A 425 3.40 -36.47 -3.59
CA ALA A 425 4.85 -36.32 -3.55
C ALA A 425 5.25 -35.06 -2.74
N ALA A 426 4.53 -33.97 -2.88
CA ALA A 426 4.77 -32.77 -2.09
C ALA A 426 4.40 -32.94 -0.61
N LEU A 427 3.38 -33.74 -0.30
CA LEU A 427 3.06 -34.12 1.09
C LEU A 427 4.16 -34.99 1.71
N ASP A 428 4.77 -35.90 0.94
CA ASP A 428 5.93 -36.67 1.39
C ASP A 428 7.09 -35.74 1.75
N ASP A 429 7.39 -34.76 0.90
CA ASP A 429 8.44 -33.77 1.19
C ASP A 429 8.13 -32.97 2.47
N ALA A 430 6.88 -32.53 2.63
CA ALA A 430 6.44 -31.82 3.82
C ALA A 430 6.59 -32.69 5.07
N TRP A 431 6.20 -33.94 5.01
CA TRP A 431 6.37 -34.89 6.09
C TRP A 431 7.84 -35.08 6.47
N GLN A 432 8.71 -35.31 5.49
CA GLN A 432 10.14 -35.47 5.72
C GLN A 432 10.75 -34.25 6.41
N THR A 433 10.42 -33.06 5.95
CA THR A 433 10.91 -31.81 6.52
C THR A 433 10.43 -31.60 7.95
N LEU A 434 9.12 -31.77 8.17
CA LEU A 434 8.49 -31.42 9.47
C LEU A 434 8.69 -32.51 10.52
N SER A 435 8.61 -33.80 10.16
CA SER A 435 8.81 -34.89 11.11
C SER A 435 10.27 -34.97 11.59
N LYS A 436 11.21 -34.66 10.74
CA LYS A 436 12.62 -34.55 11.13
C LYS A 436 12.84 -33.47 12.21
N ARG A 437 12.07 -32.40 12.13
CA ARG A 437 12.20 -31.26 13.06
C ARG A 437 11.35 -31.41 14.30
N TYR A 438 10.14 -31.95 14.20
CA TYR A 438 9.16 -31.97 15.28
C TYR A 438 8.79 -33.36 15.78
N GLY A 439 9.28 -34.44 15.16
CA GLY A 439 8.94 -35.83 15.50
C GLY A 439 7.76 -36.35 14.68
N ASN A 440 7.41 -37.61 14.93
CA ASN A 440 6.42 -38.36 14.12
C ASN A 440 4.96 -38.21 14.62
N ASP A 441 4.74 -37.52 15.73
CA ASP A 441 3.39 -37.27 16.27
C ASP A 441 2.97 -35.83 15.96
N VAL A 442 2.18 -35.64 14.91
CA VAL A 442 1.69 -34.34 14.44
C VAL A 442 0.93 -33.60 15.55
N THR A 443 0.25 -34.32 16.43
CA THR A 443 -0.54 -33.69 17.50
C THR A 443 0.31 -32.97 18.55
N GLY A 444 1.57 -33.37 18.67
CA GLY A 444 2.53 -32.75 19.58
C GLY A 444 3.39 -31.64 18.97
N TRP A 445 3.21 -31.32 17.72
CA TRP A 445 4.04 -30.32 17.06
C TRP A 445 3.80 -28.91 17.60
N LYS A 446 4.88 -28.28 18.02
CA LYS A 446 4.91 -26.87 18.39
C LYS A 446 5.71 -26.11 17.34
N THR A 447 5.01 -25.47 16.43
CA THR A 447 5.65 -24.74 15.32
C THR A 447 5.87 -23.27 15.69
N PRO A 448 6.95 -22.63 15.21
CA PRO A 448 7.23 -21.24 15.54
C PRO A 448 6.14 -20.30 15.07
N ALA A 449 5.72 -19.39 15.95
CA ALA A 449 4.84 -18.29 15.61
C ALA A 449 5.63 -17.16 14.95
N MET A 450 5.02 -16.52 13.94
CA MET A 450 5.59 -15.31 13.37
C MET A 450 5.47 -14.16 14.38
N ALA A 451 6.55 -13.41 14.54
CA ALA A 451 6.58 -12.20 15.35
C ALA A 451 6.32 -10.96 14.48
N LEU A 452 5.90 -9.87 15.12
CA LEU A 452 5.75 -8.57 14.49
C LEU A 452 6.83 -7.63 14.99
N THR A 453 7.50 -6.93 14.07
CA THR A 453 8.49 -5.91 14.40
C THR A 453 8.07 -4.56 13.85
N PHE A 454 7.96 -3.57 14.74
CA PHE A 454 7.90 -2.17 14.36
C PHE A 454 9.33 -1.70 14.12
N ARG A 455 9.68 -1.48 12.86
CA ARG A 455 11.06 -1.27 12.40
C ARG A 455 11.47 0.19 12.47
N ALA A 456 12.76 0.43 12.69
CA ALA A 456 13.34 1.77 12.75
C ALA A 456 13.61 2.39 11.37
N ASN A 457 13.46 1.63 10.30
CA ASN A 457 13.59 2.12 8.93
C ASN A 457 12.22 2.37 8.30
N ASN A 458 12.13 3.40 7.45
CA ASN A 458 10.94 3.58 6.63
C ASN A 458 10.87 2.53 5.52
N PHE A 459 9.79 2.56 4.72
CA PHE A 459 9.59 1.55 3.68
C PHE A 459 10.63 1.62 2.54
N PHE A 460 11.42 2.68 2.46
CA PHE A 460 12.54 2.76 1.53
C PHE A 460 13.80 2.06 2.07
N GLY A 461 13.78 1.58 3.31
CA GLY A 461 14.97 1.06 3.97
C GLY A 461 15.88 2.13 4.58
N VAL A 462 15.39 3.36 4.67
CA VAL A 462 16.12 4.49 5.22
C VAL A 462 15.80 4.64 6.71
N PRO A 463 16.83 4.80 7.58
CA PRO A 463 16.57 5.05 9.00
C PRO A 463 15.68 6.28 9.22
N GLN A 464 14.63 6.09 10.00
CA GLN A 464 13.75 7.17 10.50
C GLN A 464 13.72 7.22 12.02
N ALA A 465 14.49 6.35 12.66
CA ALA A 465 14.71 6.25 14.09
C ALA A 465 16.04 5.52 14.32
N ALA A 466 16.58 5.53 15.51
CA ALA A 466 17.75 4.73 15.85
C ALA A 466 17.37 3.24 15.91
N ALA A 467 18.28 2.35 15.55
CA ALA A 467 18.02 0.90 15.51
C ALA A 467 17.46 0.35 16.83
N LYS A 468 17.92 0.87 17.98
CA LYS A 468 17.46 0.48 19.32
C LYS A 468 15.98 0.84 19.60
N GLU A 469 15.38 1.68 18.77
CA GLU A 469 14.00 2.11 18.93
C GLU A 469 13.00 1.08 18.40
N ALA A 470 13.43 0.10 17.61
CA ALA A 470 12.55 -0.96 17.12
C ALA A 470 11.80 -1.65 18.27
N ARG A 471 10.55 -2.02 18.02
CA ARG A 471 9.67 -2.69 19.01
C ARG A 471 9.20 -4.02 18.46
N HIS A 472 9.15 -5.03 19.33
CA HIS A 472 8.77 -6.38 18.97
C HIS A 472 7.47 -6.77 19.67
N GLN A 473 6.60 -7.48 18.96
CA GLN A 473 5.42 -8.14 19.49
C GLN A 473 5.51 -9.64 19.24
N ALA A 474 4.96 -10.41 20.14
CA ALA A 474 5.01 -11.87 20.07
C ALA A 474 4.19 -12.45 18.94
N GLU A 475 3.15 -11.75 18.50
CA GLU A 475 2.19 -12.24 17.52
C GLU A 475 2.18 -11.32 16.29
N TYR A 476 2.42 -11.90 15.10
CA TYR A 476 2.16 -11.23 13.82
C TYR A 476 0.65 -11.15 13.59
N GLN A 477 0.19 -9.97 13.23
CA GLN A 477 -1.21 -9.69 12.93
C GLN A 477 -1.33 -9.10 11.53
N ASN A 478 -1.96 -9.83 10.62
CA ASN A 478 -2.17 -9.37 9.23
C ASN A 478 -3.34 -8.37 9.16
N ARG A 479 -3.09 -7.18 9.66
CA ARG A 479 -4.10 -6.12 9.83
C ARG A 479 -3.51 -4.77 9.44
N GLY A 480 -4.33 -3.73 9.49
CA GLY A 480 -3.86 -2.37 9.27
C GLY A 480 -2.68 -1.99 10.16
N THR A 481 -1.75 -1.23 9.61
CA THR A 481 -0.67 -0.57 10.37
C THR A 481 -1.26 0.34 11.43
N GLU A 482 -2.35 1.02 11.11
CA GLU A 482 -3.35 1.57 12.00
C GLU A 482 -4.70 0.92 11.67
N ASN A 483 -5.65 0.99 12.57
CA ASN A 483 -7.05 0.71 12.27
C ASN A 483 -7.90 1.86 12.82
N ASP A 484 -8.94 2.18 12.08
CA ASP A 484 -9.93 3.15 12.54
C ASP A 484 -11.36 2.67 12.23
N MET A 485 -12.32 3.12 13.03
CA MET A 485 -13.73 2.83 12.82
C MET A 485 -14.55 4.09 13.07
N ILE A 486 -15.41 4.41 12.11
CA ILE A 486 -16.35 5.52 12.19
C ILE A 486 -17.76 4.96 12.15
N VAL A 487 -18.58 5.32 13.13
CA VAL A 487 -19.96 4.86 13.30
C VAL A 487 -20.89 6.06 13.20
N PHE A 488 -21.73 6.08 12.17
CA PHE A 488 -22.69 7.15 11.94
C PHE A 488 -24.04 6.85 12.54
N SER A 489 -24.62 7.86 13.20
CA SER A 489 -25.96 7.80 13.79
C SER A 489 -26.15 6.55 14.64
N PRO A 490 -25.31 6.33 15.67
CA PRO A 490 -25.47 5.18 16.53
C PRO A 490 -26.84 5.20 17.21
N THR A 491 -27.43 4.03 17.43
CA THR A 491 -28.75 3.88 18.03
C THR A 491 -28.74 4.18 19.53
N SER A 492 -27.57 4.23 20.15
CA SER A 492 -27.39 4.60 21.56
C SER A 492 -26.53 5.86 21.69
N GLY A 493 -26.96 6.78 22.56
CA GLY A 493 -26.27 8.04 22.81
C GLY A 493 -26.78 9.20 21.95
N ASN A 494 -26.33 10.41 22.30
CA ASN A 494 -26.79 11.67 21.68
C ASN A 494 -25.81 12.20 20.60
N ARG A 495 -24.77 11.46 20.26
CA ARG A 495 -23.76 11.88 19.30
C ARG A 495 -24.11 11.36 17.90
N PRO A 496 -24.05 12.20 16.86
CA PRO A 496 -24.32 11.75 15.50
C PRO A 496 -23.22 10.84 14.94
N VAL A 497 -22.00 10.93 15.49
CA VAL A 497 -20.84 10.12 15.09
C VAL A 497 -20.05 9.67 16.31
N LEU A 498 -19.68 8.38 16.31
CA LEU A 498 -18.66 7.87 17.22
C LEU A 498 -17.49 7.34 16.37
N ALA A 499 -16.27 7.67 16.77
CA ALA A 499 -15.09 7.27 16.03
C ALA A 499 -13.96 6.81 16.96
N TRP A 500 -13.18 5.86 16.48
CA TRP A 500 -12.03 5.30 17.17
C TRP A 500 -10.89 5.04 16.21
N ASP A 501 -9.66 5.02 16.73
CA ASP A 501 -8.50 4.51 16.03
C ASP A 501 -7.50 3.89 16.99
N VAL A 502 -6.44 3.32 16.42
CA VAL A 502 -5.23 2.94 17.11
C VAL A 502 -4.05 3.17 16.18
N VAL A 503 -3.10 3.99 16.61
CA VAL A 503 -1.93 4.40 15.84
C VAL A 503 -0.67 3.96 16.58
N ALA A 504 -0.27 2.71 16.35
CA ALA A 504 0.86 2.12 17.06
C ALA A 504 2.20 2.48 16.35
N PRO A 505 3.27 2.65 17.12
CA PRO A 505 3.36 2.52 18.58
C PRO A 505 2.74 3.66 19.37
N GLY A 506 2.67 4.89 18.81
CA GLY A 506 2.10 6.05 19.46
C GLY A 506 2.11 7.29 18.57
N GLN A 507 1.58 8.38 19.09
CA GLN A 507 1.49 9.66 18.38
C GLN A 507 2.86 10.32 18.16
N SER A 508 3.77 10.21 19.12
CA SER A 508 5.05 10.91 19.13
C SER A 508 6.22 9.97 18.87
N GLY A 509 7.17 10.43 18.06
CA GLY A 509 8.49 9.81 17.90
C GLY A 509 9.61 10.57 18.58
N PHE A 510 9.27 11.58 19.42
CA PHE A 510 10.26 12.42 20.07
C PHE A 510 11.00 11.69 21.18
N ILE A 511 12.32 11.73 21.10
CA ILE A 511 13.22 11.35 22.19
C ILE A 511 14.05 12.59 22.53
N ALA A 512 14.00 13.02 23.79
CA ALA A 512 14.74 14.17 24.26
C ALA A 512 16.26 13.94 24.13
N PRO A 513 17.08 15.00 24.11
CA PRO A 513 18.54 14.88 24.03
C PRO A 513 19.16 14.00 25.12
N ASP A 514 18.53 13.89 26.28
CA ASP A 514 18.95 13.00 27.38
C ASP A 514 18.54 11.54 27.21
N GLY A 515 17.83 11.20 26.11
CA GLY A 515 17.37 9.85 25.80
C GLY A 515 15.99 9.50 26.35
N LYS A 516 15.30 10.43 27.02
CA LYS A 516 13.94 10.18 27.51
C LYS A 516 12.93 10.27 26.38
N ALA A 517 12.19 9.19 26.15
CA ALA A 517 11.11 9.16 25.17
C ALA A 517 9.90 9.97 25.67
N ASP A 518 9.19 10.56 24.71
CA ASP A 518 7.92 11.23 24.99
C ASP A 518 6.92 10.24 25.60
N LYS A 519 6.03 10.73 26.44
CA LYS A 519 4.96 9.96 27.09
C LYS A 519 4.11 9.19 26.09
N HIS A 520 3.90 9.75 24.89
CA HIS A 520 3.08 9.18 23.82
C HIS A 520 3.91 8.49 22.73
N TYR A 521 5.10 8.03 23.07
CA TYR A 521 6.00 7.34 22.14
C TYR A 521 5.48 5.94 21.78
N ASP A 522 5.07 5.15 22.76
CA ASP A 522 4.63 3.77 22.58
C ASP A 522 3.42 3.37 23.45
N ASP A 523 2.64 4.34 23.88
CA ASP A 523 1.47 4.11 24.73
C ASP A 523 0.27 3.44 24.03
N GLN A 524 0.32 3.28 22.72
CA GLN A 524 -0.70 2.56 21.94
C GLN A 524 -0.26 1.14 21.52
N LEU A 525 0.95 0.72 21.86
CA LEU A 525 1.49 -0.56 21.41
C LEU A 525 0.71 -1.75 21.97
N LYS A 526 0.44 -1.76 23.28
CA LYS A 526 -0.38 -2.81 23.92
C LYS A 526 -1.82 -2.79 23.44
N MET A 527 -2.38 -1.60 23.24
CA MET A 527 -3.72 -1.42 22.71
C MET A 527 -3.83 -2.07 21.32
N TYR A 528 -2.85 -1.82 20.45
CA TYR A 528 -2.79 -2.44 19.14
C TYR A 528 -2.71 -3.97 19.22
N GLU A 529 -1.80 -4.49 20.03
CA GLU A 529 -1.58 -5.93 20.19
C GLU A 529 -2.85 -6.66 20.64
N SER A 530 -3.66 -6.05 21.51
CA SER A 530 -4.90 -6.60 22.05
C SER A 530 -6.17 -6.28 21.26
N PHE A 531 -6.02 -5.72 20.05
CA PHE A 531 -7.15 -5.27 19.20
C PHE A 531 -8.01 -4.18 19.84
N GLY A 532 -7.44 -3.41 20.74
CA GLY A 532 -8.09 -2.26 21.35
C GLY A 532 -8.12 -1.05 20.44
N ARG A 533 -8.80 -0.02 20.90
CA ARG A 533 -8.94 1.27 20.18
C ARG A 533 -9.17 2.41 21.16
N LYS A 534 -8.78 3.62 20.77
CA LYS A 534 -9.04 4.84 21.52
C LYS A 534 -10.03 5.72 20.79
N SER A 535 -10.76 6.57 21.52
CA SER A 535 -11.70 7.50 20.91
C SER A 535 -11.01 8.57 20.08
N LEU A 536 -11.60 8.90 18.94
CA LEU A 536 -11.30 10.07 18.13
C LEU A 536 -12.31 11.17 18.44
N TRP A 537 -11.86 12.29 18.98
CA TRP A 537 -12.69 13.40 19.35
C TRP A 537 -12.81 14.41 18.20
N LEU A 538 -13.99 14.99 18.00
CA LEU A 538 -14.22 15.98 16.96
C LEU A 538 -14.73 17.29 17.56
N THR A 539 -15.78 17.24 18.40
CA THR A 539 -16.42 18.46 18.92
C THR A 539 -15.50 19.19 19.89
N PRO A 540 -15.57 20.54 19.93
CA PRO A 540 -14.79 21.30 20.91
C PRO A 540 -15.02 20.86 22.36
N GLN A 541 -16.27 20.52 22.70
CA GLN A 541 -16.59 20.02 24.03
C GLN A 541 -15.86 18.72 24.34
N ASP A 542 -15.90 17.73 23.43
CA ASP A 542 -15.22 16.45 23.65
C ASP A 542 -13.70 16.63 23.76
N VAL A 543 -13.13 17.49 22.92
CA VAL A 543 -11.69 17.77 22.94
C VAL A 543 -11.31 18.43 24.28
N ASP A 544 -12.08 19.39 24.76
CA ASP A 544 -11.82 20.07 26.03
C ASP A 544 -11.97 19.13 27.24
N GLU A 545 -12.96 18.23 27.21
CA GLU A 545 -13.18 17.23 28.28
C GLU A 545 -12.05 16.19 28.39
N HIS A 546 -11.34 15.96 27.29
CA HIS A 546 -10.28 14.94 27.21
C HIS A 546 -8.90 15.53 26.95
N GLN A 547 -8.73 16.85 27.16
CA GLN A 547 -7.45 17.49 26.92
C GLN A 547 -6.40 17.12 27.97
N GLU A 548 -5.17 16.96 27.51
CA GLU A 548 -3.99 16.82 28.36
C GLU A 548 -3.20 18.13 28.44
N SER A 549 -3.11 18.85 27.32
CA SER A 549 -2.37 20.10 27.24
C SER A 549 -2.97 21.04 26.22
N GLN A 550 -2.67 22.34 26.40
CA GLN A 550 -3.07 23.39 25.49
C GLN A 550 -1.90 24.34 25.26
N GLU A 551 -1.70 24.73 24.00
CA GLU A 551 -0.70 25.71 23.59
C GLU A 551 -1.37 26.74 22.68
N VAL A 552 -0.98 28.02 22.82
CA VAL A 552 -1.44 29.11 21.96
C VAL A 552 -0.25 29.72 21.26
N LEU A 553 -0.27 29.74 19.94
CA LEU A 553 0.78 30.35 19.13
C LEU A 553 0.32 31.72 18.62
N GLN A 554 1.20 32.69 18.70
CA GLN A 554 1.04 33.99 18.03
C GLN A 554 1.70 33.89 16.66
N VAL A 555 0.89 33.94 15.58
CA VAL A 555 1.37 33.79 14.22
C VAL A 555 1.38 35.14 13.54
N GLN A 556 2.55 35.74 13.51
CA GLN A 556 2.86 37.01 12.82
C GLN A 556 2.10 38.28 13.22
N LEU A 557 2.22 39.27 12.37
CA LEU A 557 2.03 40.70 12.59
C LEU A 557 0.63 41.19 13.04
N ASP A 558 -0.40 40.37 12.93
CA ASP A 558 -1.78 40.80 13.24
C ASP A 558 -2.36 40.20 14.54
N GLN A 559 -1.51 39.54 15.33
CA GLN A 559 -1.86 38.95 16.63
C GLN A 559 -2.97 37.88 16.58
N THR A 560 -3.25 37.30 15.44
CA THR A 560 -4.21 36.20 15.34
C THR A 560 -3.59 34.91 15.89
N GLU A 561 -4.32 34.22 16.73
CA GLU A 561 -3.84 33.06 17.48
C GLU A 561 -4.13 31.76 16.77
N VAL A 562 -3.24 30.77 16.97
CA VAL A 562 -3.47 29.36 16.67
C VAL A 562 -3.52 28.61 17.98
N LYS A 563 -4.65 27.99 18.28
CA LYS A 563 -4.83 27.18 19.48
C LYS A 563 -4.58 25.72 19.17
N ILE A 564 -3.74 25.08 19.97
CA ILE A 564 -3.41 23.65 19.87
C ILE A 564 -3.87 22.97 21.15
N VAL A 565 -4.76 22.00 21.04
CA VAL A 565 -5.22 21.20 22.18
C VAL A 565 -4.83 19.75 21.93
N ARG A 566 -4.05 19.15 22.82
CA ARG A 566 -3.69 17.74 22.73
C ARG A 566 -4.59 16.93 23.65
N ASP A 567 -5.08 15.80 23.15
CA ASP A 567 -5.89 14.87 23.94
C ASP A 567 -5.02 13.95 24.84
N GLU A 568 -5.66 13.02 25.51
CA GLU A 568 -5.03 12.10 26.46
C GLU A 568 -4.01 11.13 25.83
N TYR A 569 -3.99 11.03 24.51
CA TYR A 569 -3.00 10.26 23.74
C TYR A 569 -2.01 11.14 22.98
N GLY A 570 -2.02 12.43 23.28
CA GLY A 570 -1.11 13.39 22.66
C GLY A 570 -1.52 13.82 21.25
N MET A 571 -2.66 13.40 20.75
CA MET A 571 -3.15 13.79 19.43
C MET A 571 -3.55 15.27 19.44
N PRO A 572 -2.97 16.09 18.55
CA PRO A 572 -3.27 17.53 18.54
C PRO A 572 -4.54 17.84 17.74
N HIS A 573 -5.29 18.82 18.24
CA HIS A 573 -6.39 19.49 17.56
C HIS A 573 -6.00 20.95 17.34
N ILE A 574 -6.03 21.39 16.08
CA ILE A 574 -5.64 22.75 15.70
C ILE A 574 -6.88 23.58 15.45
N TYR A 575 -6.95 24.75 16.10
CA TYR A 575 -8.04 25.72 15.94
C TYR A 575 -7.46 27.02 15.39
N ALA A 576 -7.91 27.44 14.21
CA ALA A 576 -7.49 28.69 13.57
C ALA A 576 -8.57 29.19 12.61
N ASP A 577 -8.59 30.51 12.35
CA ASP A 577 -9.65 31.14 11.57
C ASP A 577 -9.42 31.08 10.04
N ASP A 578 -8.18 30.93 9.60
CA ASP A 578 -7.84 30.89 8.19
C ASP A 578 -6.96 29.69 7.81
N THR A 579 -6.93 29.37 6.53
CA THR A 579 -6.23 28.21 5.99
C THR A 579 -4.73 28.24 6.29
N TYR A 580 -4.05 29.37 6.10
CA TYR A 580 -2.62 29.48 6.37
C TYR A 580 -2.29 29.14 7.84
N ARG A 581 -3.02 29.72 8.77
CA ARG A 581 -2.79 29.52 10.22
C ARG A 581 -3.17 28.11 10.66
N LEU A 582 -4.22 27.55 10.09
CA LEU A 582 -4.63 26.17 10.40
C LEU A 582 -3.51 25.19 10.04
N PHE A 583 -2.97 25.30 8.83
CA PHE A 583 -1.88 24.42 8.39
C PHE A 583 -0.53 24.81 9.02
N TYR A 584 -0.35 26.06 9.44
CA TYR A 584 0.79 26.45 10.27
C TYR A 584 0.81 25.68 11.59
N GLY A 585 -0.32 25.64 12.29
CA GLY A 585 -0.45 24.83 13.51
C GLY A 585 -0.19 23.36 13.25
N TYR A 586 -0.66 22.84 12.12
CA TYR A 586 -0.42 21.45 11.72
C TYR A 586 1.08 21.18 11.55
N GLY A 587 1.78 21.94 10.73
CA GLY A 587 3.23 21.78 10.53
C GLY A 587 4.02 21.91 11.83
N TYR A 588 3.61 22.82 12.70
CA TYR A 588 4.25 23.02 14.01
C TYR A 588 4.19 21.77 14.89
N VAL A 589 3.02 21.14 15.03
CA VAL A 589 2.88 19.93 15.86
C VAL A 589 3.55 18.72 15.25
N VAL A 590 3.57 18.63 13.93
CA VAL A 590 4.30 17.54 13.22
C VAL A 590 5.79 17.63 13.53
N ALA A 591 6.37 18.81 13.49
CA ALA A 591 7.76 19.02 13.84
C ALA A 591 8.03 18.69 15.32
N GLN A 592 7.11 19.03 16.24
CA GLN A 592 7.24 18.64 17.64
C GLN A 592 7.28 17.11 17.81
N ASP A 593 6.43 16.40 17.08
CA ASP A 593 6.21 14.96 17.29
C ASP A 593 7.10 14.05 16.43
N ARG A 594 7.44 14.49 15.21
CA ARG A 594 7.98 13.60 14.17
C ARG A 594 9.14 14.21 13.38
N LEU A 595 9.89 15.14 13.94
CA LEU A 595 10.88 15.92 13.19
C LEU A 595 11.93 15.06 12.48
N PHE A 596 12.51 14.07 13.17
CA PHE A 596 13.52 13.21 12.56
C PHE A 596 12.92 12.29 11.48
N GLN A 597 11.76 11.68 11.75
CA GLN A 597 11.05 10.86 10.75
C GLN A 597 10.77 11.67 9.49
N MET A 598 10.26 12.89 9.65
CA MET A 598 9.92 13.76 8.51
C MET A 598 11.16 14.21 7.74
N GLU A 599 12.25 14.51 8.43
CA GLU A 599 13.53 14.84 7.80
C GLU A 599 14.04 13.68 6.93
N MET A 600 13.99 12.46 7.44
CA MET A 600 14.44 11.29 6.69
C MET A 600 13.47 10.92 5.56
N ALA A 601 12.18 11.16 5.75
CA ALA A 601 11.20 11.02 4.66
C ALA A 601 11.47 12.04 3.54
N ARG A 602 11.73 13.31 3.88
CA ARG A 602 12.10 14.33 2.89
C ARG A 602 13.32 13.90 2.07
N ARG A 603 14.37 13.44 2.76
CA ARG A 603 15.59 12.98 2.08
C ARG A 603 15.36 11.74 1.23
N SER A 604 14.53 10.82 1.69
CA SER A 604 14.15 9.62 0.94
C SER A 604 13.38 9.94 -0.34
N THR A 605 12.50 10.94 -0.30
CA THR A 605 11.67 11.32 -1.45
C THR A 605 12.40 12.18 -2.46
N GLN A 606 13.49 12.84 -2.07
CA GLN A 606 14.26 13.74 -2.94
C GLN A 606 15.64 13.19 -3.33
N GLY A 607 16.05 12.05 -2.78
CA GLY A 607 17.36 11.46 -3.07
C GLY A 607 18.52 12.23 -2.47
N THR A 608 18.44 12.59 -1.20
CA THR A 608 19.49 13.31 -0.44
C THR A 608 19.93 12.59 0.84
N VAL A 609 19.70 11.29 0.89
CA VAL A 609 20.06 10.47 2.06
C VAL A 609 21.57 10.37 2.23
N SER A 610 22.33 10.23 1.14
CA SER A 610 23.79 10.11 1.16
C SER A 610 24.48 11.32 1.80
N GLU A 611 23.87 12.49 1.71
CA GLU A 611 24.40 13.72 2.33
C GLU A 611 24.60 13.58 3.84
N VAL A 612 23.76 12.78 4.50
CA VAL A 612 23.82 12.58 5.97
C VAL A 612 24.22 11.16 6.38
N LEU A 613 24.02 10.14 5.53
CA LEU A 613 24.31 8.74 5.86
C LEU A 613 25.45 8.12 5.05
N GLY A 614 26.00 8.81 4.06
CA GLY A 614 27.19 8.38 3.33
C GLY A 614 26.93 7.52 2.11
N LYS A 615 28.00 6.95 1.55
CA LYS A 615 28.02 6.31 0.23
C LYS A 615 27.11 5.09 0.06
N ALA A 616 26.71 4.45 1.15
CA ALA A 616 25.82 3.30 1.08
C ALA A 616 24.46 3.63 0.43
N PHE A 617 24.04 4.90 0.43
CA PHE A 617 22.78 5.36 -0.14
C PHE A 617 22.91 6.09 -1.48
N VAL A 618 24.10 6.13 -2.08
CA VAL A 618 24.31 6.82 -3.38
C VAL A 618 23.46 6.19 -4.48
N SER A 619 23.46 4.87 -4.59
CA SER A 619 22.64 4.15 -5.57
C SER A 619 21.14 4.39 -5.37
N PHE A 620 20.70 4.38 -4.12
CA PHE A 620 19.33 4.73 -3.75
C PHE A 620 18.98 6.16 -4.19
N ASP A 621 19.82 7.13 -3.86
CA ASP A 621 19.59 8.54 -4.22
C ASP A 621 19.54 8.75 -5.74
N LYS A 622 20.38 8.06 -6.50
CA LYS A 622 20.33 8.09 -7.97
C LYS A 622 19.00 7.60 -8.51
N ASP A 623 18.54 6.45 -8.02
CA ASP A 623 17.27 5.86 -8.45
C ASP A 623 16.10 6.80 -8.15
N ILE A 624 16.07 7.41 -6.98
CA ILE A 624 15.03 8.38 -6.62
C ILE A 624 15.07 9.58 -7.55
N ARG A 625 16.24 10.17 -7.83
CA ARG A 625 16.36 11.36 -8.67
C ARG A 625 16.04 11.08 -10.14
N GLN A 626 16.30 9.88 -10.64
CA GLN A 626 15.89 9.46 -11.98
C GLN A 626 14.37 9.34 -12.12
N ASN A 627 13.65 9.14 -10.99
CA ASN A 627 12.25 8.75 -11.01
C ASN A 627 11.26 9.92 -10.94
N TYR A 628 11.71 11.17 -10.80
CA TYR A 628 10.82 12.33 -10.80
C TYR A 628 11.46 13.54 -11.49
N TRP A 629 10.66 14.58 -11.76
CA TRP A 629 11.09 15.80 -12.43
C TRP A 629 10.75 17.03 -11.56
N PRO A 630 11.71 17.57 -10.76
CA PRO A 630 11.45 18.65 -9.79
C PRO A 630 10.80 19.88 -10.39
N ASP A 631 11.20 20.27 -11.62
CA ASP A 631 10.64 21.46 -12.27
C ASP A 631 9.13 21.34 -12.50
N SER A 632 8.63 20.14 -12.81
CA SER A 632 7.19 19.88 -12.93
C SER A 632 6.46 20.11 -11.62
N ILE A 633 6.99 19.58 -10.51
CA ILE A 633 6.39 19.76 -9.18
C ILE A 633 6.38 21.23 -8.78
N ARG A 634 7.48 21.95 -9.01
CA ARG A 634 7.56 23.39 -8.72
C ARG A 634 6.56 24.20 -9.56
N ALA A 635 6.42 23.87 -10.83
CA ALA A 635 5.44 24.51 -11.72
C ALA A 635 4.00 24.25 -11.29
N GLN A 636 3.69 23.03 -10.84
CA GLN A 636 2.37 22.68 -10.30
C GLN A 636 2.04 23.52 -9.06
N ILE A 637 2.99 23.67 -8.15
CA ILE A 637 2.82 24.51 -6.95
C ILE A 637 2.63 25.97 -7.34
N ALA A 638 3.43 26.48 -8.25
CA ALA A 638 3.35 27.88 -8.72
C ALA A 638 1.99 28.21 -9.35
N SER A 639 1.32 27.24 -9.96
CA SER A 639 0.03 27.42 -10.62
C SER A 639 -1.18 27.32 -9.70
N LEU A 640 -0.99 26.99 -8.42
CA LEU A 640 -2.09 26.85 -7.46
C LEU A 640 -2.77 28.19 -7.15
N SER A 641 -4.04 28.11 -6.70
CA SER A 641 -4.72 29.26 -6.11
C SER A 641 -3.96 29.80 -4.90
N ALA A 642 -4.20 31.04 -4.53
CA ALA A 642 -3.60 31.62 -3.33
C ALA A 642 -3.95 30.82 -2.06
N GLU A 643 -5.19 30.32 -1.96
CA GLU A 643 -5.62 29.51 -0.83
C GLU A 643 -4.88 28.17 -0.78
N ASP A 644 -4.77 27.46 -1.90
CA ASP A 644 -4.07 26.17 -1.96
C ASP A 644 -2.56 26.35 -1.73
N LYS A 645 -1.96 27.42 -2.19
CA LYS A 645 -0.57 27.77 -1.84
C LYS A 645 -0.40 27.97 -0.34
N SER A 646 -1.40 28.55 0.33
CA SER A 646 -1.34 28.80 1.77
C SER A 646 -1.36 27.52 2.60
N ILE A 647 -1.92 26.41 2.08
CA ILE A 647 -1.88 25.09 2.72
C ILE A 647 -0.42 24.64 2.86
N LEU A 648 0.31 24.62 1.74
CA LEU A 648 1.69 24.15 1.72
C LEU A 648 2.64 25.13 2.42
N GLN A 649 2.44 26.42 2.23
CA GLN A 649 3.27 27.46 2.85
C GLN A 649 3.05 27.51 4.37
N GLY A 650 1.80 27.47 4.82
CA GLY A 650 1.49 27.43 6.24
C GLY A 650 2.15 26.24 6.93
N TYR A 651 1.99 25.05 6.35
CA TYR A 651 2.59 23.82 6.86
C TYR A 651 4.12 23.94 6.99
N ALA A 652 4.79 24.38 5.92
CA ALA A 652 6.25 24.57 5.92
C ALA A 652 6.68 25.61 6.98
N ASP A 653 5.99 26.75 7.04
CA ASP A 653 6.31 27.82 7.99
C ASP A 653 6.10 27.37 9.45
N GLY A 654 5.04 26.58 9.71
CA GLY A 654 4.79 26.01 11.03
C GLY A 654 5.89 25.04 11.47
N MET A 655 6.33 24.16 10.57
CA MET A 655 7.49 23.29 10.82
C MET A 655 8.73 24.12 11.15
N ASN A 656 9.00 25.15 10.34
CA ASN A 656 10.16 26.01 10.51
C ASN A 656 10.13 26.78 11.85
N ALA A 657 8.96 27.19 12.30
CA ALA A 657 8.82 27.84 13.61
C ALA A 657 9.27 26.93 14.75
N TRP A 658 8.94 25.65 14.71
CA TRP A 658 9.43 24.70 15.71
C TRP A 658 10.92 24.39 15.51
N ILE A 659 11.39 24.21 14.28
CA ILE A 659 12.81 23.99 13.97
C ILE A 659 13.68 25.13 14.52
N ASP A 660 13.23 26.37 14.40
CA ASP A 660 13.92 27.53 14.97
C ASP A 660 14.03 27.45 16.49
N LYS A 661 12.98 26.98 17.17
CA LYS A 661 13.01 26.72 18.61
C LYS A 661 14.01 25.60 18.98
N VAL A 662 14.04 24.52 18.20
CA VAL A 662 14.97 23.41 18.36
C VAL A 662 16.41 23.92 18.22
N ASN A 663 16.70 24.71 17.20
CA ASN A 663 18.03 25.24 16.94
C ASN A 663 18.49 26.28 17.98
N ALA A 664 17.54 26.97 18.60
CA ALA A 664 17.82 27.90 19.70
C ALA A 664 18.05 27.22 21.05
N SER A 665 17.50 26.02 21.25
CA SER A 665 17.60 25.25 22.50
C SER A 665 17.84 23.76 22.22
N PRO A 666 18.94 23.40 21.53
CA PRO A 666 19.17 22.01 21.11
C PRO A 666 19.39 21.06 22.30
N ASP A 667 19.88 21.57 23.42
CA ASP A 667 20.07 20.82 24.66
C ASP A 667 18.77 20.32 25.29
N LYS A 668 17.65 20.91 24.93
CA LYS A 668 16.32 20.55 25.42
C LYS A 668 15.40 19.96 24.35
N LEU A 669 15.54 20.41 23.11
CA LEU A 669 14.53 20.18 22.07
C LEU A 669 15.03 19.39 20.85
N LEU A 670 16.36 19.26 20.66
CA LEU A 670 16.86 18.49 19.51
C LEU A 670 16.57 17.01 19.71
N PRO A 671 15.78 16.36 18.85
CA PRO A 671 15.57 14.92 18.94
C PRO A 671 16.92 14.18 18.96
N GLN A 672 17.07 13.21 19.88
CA GLN A 672 18.32 12.47 20.08
C GLN A 672 18.82 11.82 18.79
N GLN A 673 17.91 11.42 17.91
CA GLN A 673 18.23 10.78 16.63
C GLN A 673 19.17 11.66 15.78
N PHE A 674 19.00 12.98 15.79
CA PHE A 674 19.89 13.89 15.06
C PHE A 674 21.32 13.81 15.56
N SER A 675 21.52 13.72 16.87
CA SER A 675 22.87 13.52 17.46
C SER A 675 23.42 12.14 17.13
N THR A 676 22.59 11.11 17.14
CA THR A 676 22.99 9.73 16.80
C THR A 676 23.51 9.65 15.37
N PHE A 677 22.85 10.31 14.42
CA PHE A 677 23.25 10.30 13.01
C PHE A 677 24.16 11.47 12.61
N GLY A 678 24.38 12.44 13.49
CA GLY A 678 25.38 13.49 13.34
C GLY A 678 25.04 14.63 12.39
N PHE A 679 23.79 15.08 12.38
CA PHE A 679 23.36 16.26 11.61
C PHE A 679 22.23 17.01 12.31
N LYS A 680 21.84 18.16 11.76
CA LYS A 680 20.80 19.03 12.34
C LYS A 680 19.64 19.22 11.37
N PRO A 681 18.42 19.50 11.89
CA PRO A 681 17.28 19.79 11.03
C PRO A 681 17.45 21.10 10.27
N LYS A 682 16.94 21.12 9.03
CA LYS A 682 16.93 22.30 8.16
C LYS A 682 15.49 22.75 7.91
N HIS A 683 15.35 24.01 7.50
CA HIS A 683 14.05 24.58 7.10
C HIS A 683 13.39 23.80 5.96
N TRP A 684 12.08 23.89 5.91
CA TRP A 684 11.21 23.31 4.90
C TRP A 684 10.61 24.40 4.01
N GLU A 685 10.38 24.07 2.76
CA GLU A 685 9.63 24.88 1.81
C GLU A 685 8.40 24.11 1.28
N PRO A 686 7.44 24.78 0.61
CA PRO A 686 6.26 24.10 0.05
C PRO A 686 6.58 22.90 -0.85
N PHE A 687 7.66 22.98 -1.62
CA PHE A 687 8.15 21.87 -2.41
C PHE A 687 8.43 20.62 -1.57
N ASP A 688 9.04 20.76 -0.42
CA ASP A 688 9.33 19.65 0.49
C ASP A 688 8.05 18.98 0.97
N VAL A 689 7.04 19.77 1.33
CA VAL A 689 5.73 19.26 1.78
C VAL A 689 5.06 18.46 0.66
N ALA A 690 5.07 18.97 -0.55
CA ALA A 690 4.52 18.27 -1.72
C ALA A 690 5.29 16.97 -1.99
N MET A 691 6.62 16.98 -1.91
CA MET A 691 7.46 15.82 -2.20
C MET A 691 7.27 14.67 -1.21
N ILE A 692 6.92 14.95 0.04
CA ILE A 692 6.54 13.88 0.98
C ILE A 692 5.41 13.05 0.39
N PHE A 693 4.36 13.70 -0.12
CA PHE A 693 3.24 13.00 -0.76
C PHE A 693 3.65 12.32 -2.07
N VAL A 694 4.35 13.03 -2.96
CA VAL A 694 4.77 12.50 -4.26
C VAL A 694 5.62 11.25 -4.08
N GLY A 695 6.64 11.30 -3.23
CA GLY A 695 7.56 10.19 -3.03
C GLY A 695 6.97 9.02 -2.26
N THR A 696 6.06 9.25 -1.34
CA THR A 696 5.51 8.19 -0.47
C THR A 696 4.16 7.65 -0.93
N MET A 697 3.38 8.41 -1.70
CA MET A 697 2.07 7.98 -2.20
C MET A 697 2.11 7.68 -3.71
N ALA A 698 2.46 8.67 -4.54
CA ALA A 698 2.44 8.49 -6.00
C ALA A 698 3.45 7.43 -6.45
N ASN A 699 4.69 7.57 -6.04
CA ASN A 699 5.77 6.67 -6.45
C ASN A 699 5.70 5.28 -5.78
N ARG A 700 4.89 5.11 -4.74
CA ARG A 700 4.70 3.81 -4.10
C ARG A 700 3.51 3.04 -4.67
N PHE A 701 2.37 3.70 -4.85
CA PHE A 701 1.11 3.02 -5.15
C PHE A 701 0.68 3.14 -6.60
N SER A 702 1.28 4.05 -7.38
CA SER A 702 0.84 4.34 -8.74
C SER A 702 1.97 4.35 -9.77
N ASP A 703 3.14 3.85 -9.42
CA ASP A 703 4.35 3.95 -10.24
C ASP A 703 5.02 2.62 -10.56
N SER A 704 4.53 1.53 -10.00
CA SER A 704 5.12 0.20 -10.20
C SER A 704 4.87 -0.31 -11.60
N THR A 705 5.91 -0.90 -12.21
CA THR A 705 5.85 -1.57 -13.50
C THR A 705 6.84 -2.72 -13.55
N SER A 706 6.48 -3.77 -14.25
CA SER A 706 7.35 -4.90 -14.57
C SER A 706 7.46 -5.13 -16.07
N GLU A 707 7.13 -4.14 -16.90
CA GLU A 707 7.08 -4.32 -18.35
C GLU A 707 8.43 -4.80 -18.92
N ILE A 708 9.54 -4.24 -18.45
CA ILE A 708 10.89 -4.66 -18.90
C ILE A 708 11.18 -6.09 -18.45
N ASP A 709 10.89 -6.41 -17.19
CA ASP A 709 11.07 -7.78 -16.67
C ASP A 709 10.13 -8.78 -17.34
N ASN A 710 8.89 -8.37 -17.62
CA ASN A 710 7.93 -9.21 -18.36
C ASN A 710 8.43 -9.51 -19.77
N LEU A 711 9.05 -8.55 -20.45
CA LEU A 711 9.65 -8.77 -21.76
C LEU A 711 10.77 -9.82 -21.68
N ALA A 712 11.62 -9.75 -20.68
CA ALA A 712 12.69 -10.74 -20.46
C ALA A 712 12.11 -12.14 -20.18
N LEU A 713 11.09 -12.25 -19.35
CA LEU A 713 10.38 -13.50 -19.08
C LEU A 713 9.77 -14.08 -20.37
N LEU A 714 9.04 -13.26 -21.13
CA LEU A 714 8.41 -13.66 -22.38
C LEU A 714 9.44 -14.17 -23.39
N THR A 715 10.56 -13.46 -23.52
CA THR A 715 11.66 -13.88 -24.40
C THR A 715 12.19 -15.26 -24.01
N ALA A 716 12.43 -15.48 -22.71
CA ALA A 716 12.88 -16.77 -22.21
C ALA A 716 11.84 -17.90 -22.42
N LEU A 717 10.55 -17.58 -22.26
CA LEU A 717 9.47 -18.53 -22.53
C LEU A 717 9.37 -18.89 -24.00
N LYS A 718 9.55 -17.94 -24.91
CA LYS A 718 9.60 -18.20 -26.36
C LYS A 718 10.80 -19.07 -26.74
N ASP A 719 11.93 -18.85 -26.13
CA ASP A 719 13.12 -19.66 -26.32
C ASP A 719 12.90 -21.13 -25.87
N LYS A 720 12.20 -21.31 -24.74
CA LYS A 720 11.93 -22.65 -24.18
C LYS A 720 10.82 -23.40 -24.92
N TYR A 721 9.72 -22.73 -25.23
CA TYR A 721 8.48 -23.35 -25.71
C TYR A 721 8.19 -23.07 -27.20
N GLY A 722 8.94 -22.20 -27.85
CA GLY A 722 8.61 -21.67 -29.16
C GLY A 722 7.76 -20.40 -29.08
N LYS A 723 7.73 -19.65 -30.18
CA LYS A 723 7.12 -18.31 -30.23
C LYS A 723 5.66 -18.29 -29.79
N GLN A 724 4.84 -19.18 -30.36
CA GLN A 724 3.40 -19.21 -30.09
C GLN A 724 3.10 -19.79 -28.69
N GLN A 725 3.71 -20.92 -28.35
CA GLN A 725 3.51 -21.57 -27.06
C GLN A 725 4.09 -20.72 -25.92
N GLY A 726 5.23 -20.07 -26.12
CA GLY A 726 5.82 -19.16 -25.14
C GLY A 726 4.90 -18.03 -24.78
N MET A 727 4.22 -17.43 -25.75
CA MET A 727 3.22 -16.39 -25.50
C MET A 727 2.01 -16.95 -24.74
N ALA A 728 1.55 -18.14 -25.09
CA ALA A 728 0.44 -18.80 -24.40
C ALA A 728 0.78 -19.10 -22.93
N VAL A 729 2.02 -19.54 -22.64
CA VAL A 729 2.49 -19.78 -21.27
C VAL A 729 2.60 -18.45 -20.51
N PHE A 730 3.09 -17.38 -21.15
CA PHE A 730 3.11 -16.05 -20.54
C PHE A 730 1.71 -15.60 -20.11
N ASN A 731 0.69 -15.81 -20.94
CA ASN A 731 -0.70 -15.53 -20.59
C ASN A 731 -1.21 -16.37 -19.40
N GLN A 732 -0.72 -17.59 -19.24
CA GLN A 732 -1.03 -18.45 -18.10
C GLN A 732 -0.40 -17.94 -16.79
N LEU A 733 0.80 -17.35 -16.87
CA LEU A 733 1.55 -16.85 -15.72
C LEU A 733 1.17 -15.41 -15.33
N LYS A 734 0.80 -14.60 -16.31
CA LYS A 734 0.44 -13.19 -16.10
C LYS A 734 -0.79 -12.84 -16.96
N TRP A 735 -1.95 -13.34 -16.56
CA TRP A 735 -3.19 -12.95 -17.22
C TRP A 735 -3.55 -11.48 -16.90
N LEU A 736 -4.24 -10.81 -17.84
CA LEU A 736 -4.76 -9.45 -17.64
C LEU A 736 -6.07 -9.43 -16.87
N VAL A 737 -6.97 -10.38 -17.22
CA VAL A 737 -8.32 -10.46 -16.65
C VAL A 737 -8.60 -11.91 -16.31
N ASN A 738 -9.16 -12.14 -15.13
CA ASN A 738 -9.68 -13.43 -14.72
C ASN A 738 -11.13 -13.25 -14.28
N PRO A 739 -12.12 -13.80 -15.02
CA PRO A 739 -13.53 -13.61 -14.69
C PRO A 739 -13.95 -14.21 -13.36
N SER A 740 -13.14 -15.05 -12.74
CA SER A 740 -13.39 -15.64 -11.41
C SER A 740 -12.92 -14.75 -10.26
N ALA A 741 -12.23 -13.64 -10.55
CA ALA A 741 -11.71 -12.75 -9.51
C ALA A 741 -12.87 -12.12 -8.70
N PRO A 742 -12.81 -12.21 -7.36
CA PRO A 742 -13.74 -11.45 -6.52
C PRO A 742 -13.58 -9.96 -6.75
N THR A 743 -14.69 -9.24 -6.80
CA THR A 743 -14.70 -7.80 -7.09
C THR A 743 -15.38 -7.01 -5.97
N THR A 744 -14.92 -5.76 -5.78
CA THR A 744 -15.53 -4.84 -4.81
C THR A 744 -16.96 -4.45 -5.24
N ILE A 745 -17.15 -4.27 -6.54
CA ILE A 745 -18.47 -4.02 -7.14
C ILE A 745 -19.01 -5.35 -7.70
N ALA A 746 -20.20 -5.75 -7.30
CA ALA A 746 -20.82 -6.97 -7.82
C ALA A 746 -20.97 -6.91 -9.35
N ALA A 747 -20.75 -8.03 -10.04
CA ALA A 747 -20.82 -8.10 -11.50
C ALA A 747 -22.15 -7.61 -12.06
N ARG A 748 -23.25 -7.86 -11.34
CA ARG A 748 -24.61 -7.39 -11.72
C ARG A 748 -24.78 -5.88 -11.65
N GLU A 749 -23.91 -5.17 -10.93
CA GLU A 749 -24.02 -3.71 -10.74
C GLU A 749 -23.09 -2.94 -11.69
N SER A 750 -22.00 -3.54 -12.12
CA SER A 750 -21.09 -2.90 -13.07
C SER A 750 -20.14 -3.92 -13.70
N ALA A 751 -19.77 -3.68 -14.95
CA ALA A 751 -18.72 -4.39 -15.66
C ALA A 751 -17.88 -3.39 -16.44
N TYR A 752 -16.58 -3.66 -16.58
CA TYR A 752 -15.67 -2.78 -17.33
C TYR A 752 -15.95 -2.91 -18.82
N PRO A 753 -16.26 -1.82 -19.53
CA PRO A 753 -16.74 -1.89 -20.92
C PRO A 753 -15.63 -2.11 -21.94
N LEU A 754 -14.38 -1.79 -21.60
CA LEU A 754 -13.27 -1.91 -22.54
C LEU A 754 -12.76 -3.37 -22.59
N LYS A 755 -12.47 -3.82 -23.80
CA LYS A 755 -11.88 -5.13 -24.05
C LYS A 755 -10.46 -4.96 -24.56
N PHE A 756 -9.59 -5.94 -24.27
CA PHE A 756 -8.21 -5.95 -24.71
C PHE A 756 -8.05 -6.95 -25.85
N ASP A 757 -7.68 -6.45 -27.03
CA ASP A 757 -7.25 -7.31 -28.14
C ASP A 757 -5.71 -7.29 -28.17
N LEU A 758 -5.13 -8.40 -27.73
CA LEU A 758 -3.66 -8.57 -27.64
C LEU A 758 -3.04 -9.26 -28.85
N GLN A 759 -3.83 -9.57 -29.89
CA GLN A 759 -3.35 -10.32 -31.04
C GLN A 759 -2.30 -9.55 -31.86
N ASN A 760 -2.38 -8.22 -31.84
CA ASN A 760 -1.47 -7.33 -32.56
C ASN A 760 -0.35 -6.78 -31.68
N THR A 761 -0.12 -7.38 -30.51
CA THR A 761 0.92 -6.93 -29.61
C THR A 761 2.28 -7.04 -30.26
N GLN A 762 2.98 -5.94 -30.38
CA GLN A 762 4.33 -5.90 -30.90
C GLN A 762 5.31 -6.14 -29.75
N THR A 763 5.70 -7.36 -29.60
CA THR A 763 6.91 -7.66 -28.84
C THR A 763 8.07 -7.41 -29.75
N ALA A 764 8.81 -6.37 -29.51
CA ALA A 764 9.99 -6.01 -30.27
C ALA A 764 10.98 -7.15 -30.41
#